data_61dac7555d7eff8288450579e7daf567
#
_entry.id   61dac7555d7eff8288450579e7daf567
#
_cell.length_a   1.000
_cell.length_b   1.000
_cell.length_c   1.000
_cell.angle_alpha   90.00
_cell.angle_beta   90.00
_cell.angle_gamma   90.00
#
_symmetry.space_group_name_H-M   'P 1'
#
loop_
_entity.id
_entity.type
_entity.pdbx_description
1 polymer ?
#
loop_
_entity_poly.entity_id
_entity_poly.type
_entity_poly.pdbx_seq_one_letter_code
_entity_poly.pdbx_strand_id
1 'polypeptide(L)'
;MKYTFLSLTLLVVSAMTGAPNAVAAPAKGKPAVAVTATRVEGLDQAEGIDCPKPRFSWQIDAAVPNVKQTAYRIRVASSPQLLRKGKADLWDSGRQPSDRQLYIDYAGQPLASGTRYYYQIESQTTAGSAVSRVGNWLTGLMDRTEWRAQWIGGSFDSDVEAPKDRRTRINARYLRRDFSIAGRVRSAVLYISGLGLYEAYINGHRIGTQVLAPGPTNYDREVMYNTFDVTREVRRGANAIGVVLGNGRFMAMRNPGMRGFGLPRLLAQLVVTTTDGRQTVIATDTSWRMMADGPIQTNNEFDGERYDATREMPGWSLAGYDDSRWRQVERVKTPAPVVRAQINPNIEVMDSVAPRSIYRTADGRYIMDMGQNMVGWLRIRLRGDEGDTLRLRFAERMKDRDSLFMLNLRTALVTDTYVSAHKAATWEPRFTLHGFRFVELSGFKRQPSLADIQGRVVYDRMATTGTFDTSDPTINAVYHCAVWGIRSNYRGIPTDCPQRDERLGWLGDHATGAYGASYIYDAHQLYAKWVRDITLTQRADSVVSDIAPRYWSVYSDNVTWPMAWYTVAAMLDEQYGDSQPIREAYEPMKKFMLHLKNRYDDHGIITRDVYGDWCLPPESPELIHSKDSTRITRGPVLATAAYYRLCRLMERFAGIAGKTADVALWQEMGRETREAFNRRFYHADKGWYDNNTVTANILALRWGLVPEGEEARVFGQVVAKMTADGTPHISTGVLGTQEIMRGLTDYGRGDIAYTLATNRTYPSWGFMTDHGATTIWELWNGATANPRMNSGNHIMLLGDLVIWYYQYLAGIGQTSDSRGYSHIRLQPRIPEGLSHVNATYRSPYGLIESRWRRDGNMLHWQFTIPANTTAEVCIPQQGGGYVIQHYGSGTYEVTAQVR
;
A
#
# COMPACT_ATOMS: atom_id res chain seq x y z
N MET A 1 25.63 -32.31 13.57
CA MET A 1 26.87 -31.90 12.91
C MET A 1 27.26 -30.54 13.47
N LYS A 2 28.38 -30.50 14.16
CA LYS A 2 28.87 -29.26 14.83
C LYS A 2 29.62 -28.43 13.81
N TYR A 3 29.34 -27.16 13.73
CA TYR A 3 30.18 -26.17 13.04
C TYR A 3 30.84 -25.28 14.09
N THR A 4 32.16 -25.34 14.11
CA THR A 4 33.08 -24.63 14.98
C THR A 4 33.43 -23.31 14.28
N PHE A 5 33.16 -22.16 14.92
CA PHE A 5 33.67 -20.86 14.48
C PHE A 5 35.01 -20.58 15.17
N LEU A 6 36.01 -20.31 14.36
CA LEU A 6 37.30 -19.82 14.79
C LEU A 6 37.23 -18.28 14.89
N SER A 7 37.44 -17.77 16.11
CA SER A 7 37.60 -16.33 16.36
C SER A 7 39.07 -15.97 16.16
N LEU A 8 39.34 -14.98 15.31
CA LEU A 8 40.65 -14.32 15.23
C LEU A 8 40.50 -12.92 15.82
N THR A 9 41.06 -12.75 17.00
CA THR A 9 41.14 -11.47 17.71
C THR A 9 42.41 -10.73 17.25
N LEU A 10 42.27 -9.56 16.65
CA LEU A 10 43.36 -8.61 16.49
C LEU A 10 43.02 -7.31 17.24
N LEU A 11 43.74 -7.11 18.34
CA LEU A 11 43.78 -5.85 19.06
C LEU A 11 44.68 -4.86 18.29
N VAL A 12 44.12 -3.73 17.87
CA VAL A 12 44.93 -2.55 17.55
C VAL A 12 44.27 -1.35 18.25
N VAL A 13 44.97 -0.87 19.28
CA VAL A 13 44.70 0.42 19.94
C VAL A 13 45.43 1.50 19.14
N SER A 14 44.71 2.43 18.55
CA SER A 14 45.25 3.73 18.18
C SER A 14 44.19 4.81 18.33
N ALA A 15 44.44 5.70 19.26
CA ALA A 15 43.75 7.00 19.35
C ALA A 15 44.22 7.85 18.18
N MET A 16 43.33 8.16 17.24
CA MET A 16 43.56 9.17 16.23
C MET A 16 42.27 9.81 15.76
N THR A 17 42.23 11.11 15.77
CA THR A 17 41.40 11.96 14.92
C THR A 17 41.74 11.66 13.45
N GLY A 18 41.13 10.63 12.88
CA GLY A 18 41.42 10.17 11.52
C GLY A 18 40.17 10.25 10.64
N ALA A 19 40.34 10.64 9.40
CA ALA A 19 39.32 10.55 8.37
C ALA A 19 38.75 9.12 8.30
N PRO A 20 37.44 8.96 8.07
CA PRO A 20 36.79 7.64 8.07
C PRO A 20 37.36 6.75 6.97
N ASN A 21 37.69 5.52 7.34
CA ASN A 21 38.13 4.53 6.37
C ASN A 21 36.92 4.00 5.57
N ALA A 22 36.93 4.18 4.27
CA ALA A 22 35.99 3.50 3.37
C ALA A 22 36.32 1.99 3.37
N VAL A 23 35.39 1.15 3.82
CA VAL A 23 35.55 -0.30 3.83
C VAL A 23 35.06 -0.85 2.50
N ALA A 24 35.95 -1.35 1.73
CA ALA A 24 35.99 -2.43 0.75
C ALA A 24 36.68 -2.07 -0.55
N ALA A 25 37.80 -2.74 -0.81
CA ALA A 25 38.30 -2.90 -2.17
C ALA A 25 37.32 -3.79 -2.96
N PRO A 26 37.06 -3.47 -4.25
CA PRO A 26 36.12 -4.25 -5.05
C PRO A 26 36.59 -5.69 -5.23
N ALA A 27 35.65 -6.65 -5.09
CA ALA A 27 35.91 -8.01 -5.50
C ALA A 27 36.34 -8.01 -6.99
N LYS A 28 37.47 -8.64 -7.28
CA LYS A 28 38.04 -8.71 -8.66
C LYS A 28 36.93 -9.18 -9.62
N GLY A 29 36.55 -8.33 -10.59
CA GLY A 29 35.69 -8.69 -11.73
C GLY A 29 34.33 -7.96 -11.80
N LYS A 30 33.91 -7.14 -10.80
CA LYS A 30 32.71 -6.31 -10.94
C LYS A 30 33.03 -4.97 -11.58
N PRO A 31 32.19 -4.43 -12.50
CA PRO A 31 32.39 -3.09 -13.05
C PRO A 31 32.30 -2.05 -11.91
N ALA A 32 33.05 -0.96 -12.04
CA ALA A 32 33.08 0.11 -11.04
C ALA A 32 31.69 0.73 -10.79
N VAL A 33 30.87 0.80 -11.86
CA VAL A 33 29.48 1.30 -11.84
C VAL A 33 28.58 0.43 -12.72
N ALA A 34 27.32 0.34 -12.35
CA ALA A 34 26.27 -0.33 -13.12
C ALA A 34 24.95 0.48 -13.04
N VAL A 35 24.20 0.53 -14.14
CA VAL A 35 22.83 1.09 -14.15
C VAL A 35 21.87 -0.05 -13.92
N THR A 36 21.09 0.05 -12.84
CA THR A 36 20.18 -1.01 -12.36
C THR A 36 18.78 -0.47 -12.10
N ALA A 37 17.86 -1.35 -11.74
CA ALA A 37 16.49 -1.04 -11.33
C ALA A 37 15.80 0.02 -12.23
N THR A 38 15.96 -0.14 -13.56
CA THR A 38 15.33 0.77 -14.52
C THR A 38 13.81 0.60 -14.50
N ARG A 39 13.07 1.72 -14.47
CA ARG A 39 11.62 1.77 -14.33
C ARG A 39 10.98 2.71 -15.34
N VAL A 40 9.75 2.38 -15.73
CA VAL A 40 8.86 3.27 -16.49
C VAL A 40 7.63 3.54 -15.64
N GLU A 41 7.28 4.80 -15.42
CA GLU A 41 6.21 5.24 -14.51
C GLU A 41 6.35 4.63 -13.09
N GLY A 42 7.56 4.50 -12.59
CA GLY A 42 7.84 3.89 -11.29
C GLY A 42 7.67 2.36 -11.23
N LEU A 43 7.34 1.71 -12.35
CA LEU A 43 7.10 0.27 -12.45
C LEU A 43 8.31 -0.46 -13.03
N ASP A 44 8.64 -1.61 -12.44
CA ASP A 44 9.66 -2.55 -12.94
C ASP A 44 9.12 -3.41 -14.09
N GLN A 45 7.80 -3.65 -14.11
CA GLN A 45 7.05 -4.33 -15.17
C GLN A 45 5.95 -3.40 -15.66
N ALA A 46 6.28 -2.54 -16.59
CA ALA A 46 5.37 -1.52 -17.10
C ALA A 46 4.53 -2.08 -18.25
N GLU A 47 3.37 -2.63 -17.93
CA GLU A 47 2.41 -3.18 -18.89
C GLU A 47 1.15 -2.30 -18.92
N GLY A 48 0.75 -1.89 -20.12
CA GLY A 48 -0.47 -1.10 -20.32
C GLY A 48 -0.33 0.40 -20.05
N ILE A 49 0.85 0.98 -20.24
CA ILE A 49 1.06 2.42 -20.04
C ILE A 49 0.28 3.22 -21.08
N ASP A 50 -0.73 3.98 -20.67
CA ASP A 50 -1.56 4.84 -21.55
C ASP A 50 -1.16 6.34 -21.51
N CYS A 51 -0.03 6.64 -20.88
CA CYS A 51 0.55 7.98 -20.85
C CYS A 51 1.38 8.25 -22.12
N PRO A 52 1.14 9.38 -22.85
CA PRO A 52 1.87 9.68 -24.08
C PRO A 52 3.35 10.06 -23.84
N LYS A 53 3.71 10.45 -22.62
CA LYS A 53 5.07 10.81 -22.22
C LYS A 53 5.46 10.04 -20.96
N PRO A 54 5.71 8.71 -21.06
CA PRO A 54 6.08 7.92 -19.89
C PRO A 54 7.41 8.37 -19.30
N ARG A 55 7.56 8.30 -17.99
CA ARG A 55 8.73 8.80 -17.25
C ARG A 55 9.67 7.66 -16.90
N PHE A 56 10.96 7.87 -17.12
CA PHE A 56 12.02 6.91 -16.83
C PHE A 56 12.71 7.23 -15.50
N SER A 57 13.06 6.17 -14.78
CA SER A 57 13.88 6.24 -13.57
C SER A 57 14.85 5.06 -13.52
N TRP A 58 15.99 5.21 -12.82
CA TRP A 58 16.99 4.14 -12.67
C TRP A 58 17.77 4.31 -11.37
N GLN A 59 18.49 3.26 -10.99
CA GLN A 59 19.46 3.29 -9.91
C GLN A 59 20.88 3.08 -10.46
N ILE A 60 21.87 3.56 -9.72
CA ILE A 60 23.28 3.37 -10.01
C ILE A 60 23.88 2.58 -8.85
N ASP A 61 24.36 1.38 -9.14
CA ASP A 61 25.18 0.62 -8.21
C ASP A 61 26.65 0.95 -8.45
N ALA A 62 27.38 1.23 -7.38
CA ALA A 62 28.80 1.59 -7.43
C ALA A 62 29.63 0.71 -6.50
N ALA A 63 30.75 0.23 -6.98
CA ALA A 63 31.73 -0.55 -6.20
C ALA A 63 32.79 0.34 -5.54
N VAL A 64 32.77 1.65 -5.82
CA VAL A 64 33.70 2.64 -5.27
C VAL A 64 32.92 3.79 -4.63
N PRO A 65 33.48 4.47 -3.64
CA PRO A 65 32.79 5.58 -2.96
C PRO A 65 32.74 6.86 -3.83
N ASN A 66 31.91 7.82 -3.41
CA ASN A 66 31.79 9.17 -3.97
C ASN A 66 31.41 9.22 -5.45
N VAL A 67 30.57 8.28 -5.89
CA VAL A 67 30.10 8.21 -7.27
C VAL A 67 28.91 9.14 -7.45
N LYS A 68 29.04 10.08 -8.40
CA LYS A 68 27.98 10.99 -8.83
C LYS A 68 27.75 10.86 -10.32
N GLN A 69 26.49 10.90 -10.76
CA GLN A 69 26.13 11.04 -12.16
C GLN A 69 26.47 12.45 -12.64
N THR A 70 27.12 12.55 -13.78
CA THR A 70 27.46 13.82 -14.42
C THR A 70 26.65 14.05 -15.69
N ALA A 71 26.19 12.98 -16.31
CA ALA A 71 25.28 13.04 -17.47
C ALA A 71 24.56 11.71 -17.63
N TYR A 72 23.47 11.76 -18.38
CA TYR A 72 22.76 10.55 -18.83
C TYR A 72 22.41 10.65 -20.32
N ARG A 73 22.07 9.50 -20.92
CA ARG A 73 21.47 9.38 -22.25
C ARG A 73 20.43 8.27 -22.22
N ILE A 74 19.24 8.56 -22.72
CA ILE A 74 18.15 7.58 -22.85
C ILE A 74 17.93 7.32 -24.33
N ARG A 75 17.92 6.05 -24.72
CA ARG A 75 17.61 5.62 -26.07
C ARG A 75 16.39 4.73 -26.07
N VAL A 76 15.43 5.02 -26.95
CA VAL A 76 14.20 4.26 -27.12
C VAL A 76 14.11 3.76 -28.57
N ALA A 77 13.75 2.47 -28.73
CA ALA A 77 13.66 1.84 -30.03
C ALA A 77 12.48 0.88 -30.14
N SER A 78 12.07 0.61 -31.39
CA SER A 78 11.03 -0.36 -31.73
C SER A 78 11.47 -1.83 -31.55
N SER A 79 12.77 -2.08 -31.38
CA SER A 79 13.29 -3.43 -31.14
C SER A 79 14.56 -3.43 -30.29
N PRO A 80 14.81 -4.50 -29.52
CA PRO A 80 16.02 -4.62 -28.72
C PRO A 80 17.29 -4.74 -29.56
N GLN A 81 17.18 -5.22 -30.80
CA GLN A 81 18.28 -5.36 -31.73
C GLN A 81 18.88 -4.02 -32.16
N LEU A 82 18.00 -3.00 -32.32
CA LEU A 82 18.44 -1.64 -32.62
C LEU A 82 19.30 -1.08 -31.50
N LEU A 83 18.84 -1.17 -30.27
CA LEU A 83 19.57 -0.70 -29.07
C LEU A 83 20.91 -1.41 -28.90
N ARG A 84 20.98 -2.73 -29.13
CA ARG A 84 22.26 -3.50 -29.12
C ARG A 84 23.26 -3.02 -30.15
N LYS A 85 22.76 -2.43 -31.24
CA LYS A 85 23.60 -1.81 -32.31
C LYS A 85 23.86 -0.32 -32.05
N GLY A 86 23.44 0.22 -30.86
CA GLY A 86 23.57 1.63 -30.51
C GLY A 86 22.63 2.55 -31.26
N LYS A 87 21.59 2.03 -31.94
CA LYS A 87 20.60 2.81 -32.70
C LYS A 87 19.30 2.98 -31.91
N ALA A 88 18.67 4.15 -32.07
CA ALA A 88 17.35 4.49 -31.51
C ALA A 88 16.53 5.12 -32.64
N ASP A 89 15.44 4.45 -33.03
CA ASP A 89 14.54 4.90 -34.11
C ASP A 89 13.35 5.72 -33.59
N LEU A 90 13.17 5.80 -32.27
CA LEU A 90 12.05 6.53 -31.65
C LEU A 90 12.49 7.74 -30.83
N TRP A 91 13.53 7.58 -30.02
CA TRP A 91 14.05 8.67 -29.22
C TRP A 91 15.50 8.42 -28.80
N ASP A 92 16.28 9.43 -28.96
CA ASP A 92 17.63 9.54 -28.40
C ASP A 92 17.73 10.91 -27.72
N SER A 93 17.80 10.92 -26.40
CA SER A 93 17.91 12.18 -25.65
C SER A 93 19.19 12.94 -25.92
N GLY A 94 20.15 12.31 -26.61
CA GLY A 94 21.53 12.79 -26.62
C GLY A 94 22.12 12.74 -25.19
N ARG A 95 23.36 13.22 -25.06
CA ARG A 95 24.00 13.38 -23.75
C ARG A 95 23.39 14.58 -23.02
N GLN A 96 22.74 14.33 -21.89
CA GLN A 96 22.15 15.34 -21.01
C GLN A 96 23.07 15.56 -19.81
N PRO A 97 23.72 16.71 -19.64
CA PRO A 97 24.57 17.02 -18.50
C PRO A 97 23.70 17.28 -17.25
N SER A 98 23.37 16.22 -16.53
CA SER A 98 22.47 16.27 -15.37
C SER A 98 22.70 15.08 -14.46
N ASP A 99 22.50 15.28 -13.16
CA ASP A 99 22.48 14.27 -12.12
C ASP A 99 21.08 13.68 -11.87
N ARG A 100 20.04 14.21 -12.54
CA ARG A 100 18.68 13.67 -12.44
C ARG A 100 18.62 12.22 -12.91
N GLN A 101 17.96 11.38 -12.14
CA GLN A 101 17.71 9.96 -12.47
C GLN A 101 16.28 9.49 -12.16
N LEU A 102 15.42 10.41 -11.72
CA LEU A 102 14.03 10.11 -11.40
C LEU A 102 13.09 10.88 -12.31
N TYR A 103 12.08 10.18 -12.86
CA TYR A 103 10.97 10.73 -13.63
C TYR A 103 11.40 11.64 -14.80
N ILE A 104 12.26 11.10 -15.67
CA ILE A 104 12.68 11.78 -16.91
C ILE A 104 11.63 11.51 -17.98
N ASP A 105 10.97 12.55 -18.46
CA ASP A 105 9.92 12.46 -19.46
C ASP A 105 10.44 11.94 -20.81
N TYR A 106 9.68 11.04 -21.42
CA TYR A 106 9.85 10.68 -22.83
C TYR A 106 9.58 11.88 -23.72
N ALA A 107 10.50 12.20 -24.63
CA ALA A 107 10.39 13.31 -25.56
C ALA A 107 10.64 12.88 -27.02
N GLY A 108 10.34 11.64 -27.33
CA GLY A 108 10.51 11.07 -28.69
C GLY A 108 9.26 11.17 -29.55
N GLN A 109 9.20 10.29 -30.57
CA GLN A 109 8.07 10.18 -31.49
C GLN A 109 6.80 9.72 -30.75
N PRO A 110 5.58 10.06 -31.25
CA PRO A 110 4.33 9.56 -30.67
C PRO A 110 4.30 8.04 -30.53
N LEU A 111 3.82 7.56 -29.40
CA LEU A 111 3.71 6.13 -29.09
C LEU A 111 2.41 5.58 -29.65
N ALA A 112 2.45 4.37 -30.21
CA ALA A 112 1.28 3.64 -30.69
C ALA A 112 0.71 2.72 -29.60
N SER A 113 -0.59 2.48 -29.65
CA SER A 113 -1.28 1.55 -28.76
C SER A 113 -0.80 0.11 -28.93
N GLY A 114 -0.83 -0.67 -27.84
CA GLY A 114 -0.51 -2.10 -27.86
C GLY A 114 0.86 -2.43 -28.39
N THR A 115 1.81 -1.55 -28.23
CA THR A 115 3.14 -1.70 -28.80
C THR A 115 4.17 -1.85 -27.69
N ARG A 116 5.01 -2.88 -27.82
CA ARG A 116 6.14 -3.07 -26.91
C ARG A 116 7.31 -2.25 -27.39
N TYR A 117 7.75 -1.32 -26.58
CA TYR A 117 8.91 -0.49 -26.80
C TYR A 117 10.07 -0.92 -25.92
N TYR A 118 11.28 -0.60 -26.37
CA TYR A 118 12.51 -0.99 -25.70
C TYR A 118 13.34 0.27 -25.40
N TYR A 119 14.01 0.27 -24.27
CA TYR A 119 14.87 1.38 -23.90
C TYR A 119 16.18 0.92 -23.29
N GLN A 120 17.14 1.83 -23.31
CA GLN A 120 18.44 1.64 -22.68
C GLN A 120 18.90 2.98 -22.13
N ILE A 121 19.41 2.95 -20.92
CA ILE A 121 19.88 4.12 -20.18
C ILE A 121 21.38 4.02 -20.02
N GLU A 122 22.11 5.05 -20.45
CA GLU A 122 23.52 5.24 -20.21
C GLU A 122 23.69 6.31 -19.13
N SER A 123 24.43 6.03 -18.07
CA SER A 123 24.82 6.98 -17.04
C SER A 123 26.32 7.17 -17.08
N GLN A 124 26.73 8.43 -17.21
CA GLN A 124 28.13 8.88 -17.05
C GLN A 124 28.31 9.36 -15.64
N THR A 125 29.30 8.84 -14.97
CA THR A 125 29.55 9.13 -13.55
C THR A 125 31.00 9.56 -13.35
N THR A 126 31.32 10.05 -12.16
CA THR A 126 32.69 10.38 -11.75
C THR A 126 33.63 9.16 -11.73
N ALA A 127 33.10 7.94 -11.72
CA ALA A 127 33.82 6.67 -11.69
C ALA A 127 33.76 5.89 -13.02
N GLY A 128 33.29 6.52 -14.11
CA GLY A 128 33.14 5.92 -15.41
C GLY A 128 31.70 5.90 -15.91
N SER A 129 31.47 5.25 -17.04
CA SER A 129 30.17 5.14 -17.68
C SER A 129 29.63 3.72 -17.59
N ALA A 130 28.33 3.61 -17.42
CA ALA A 130 27.61 2.33 -17.43
C ALA A 130 26.35 2.43 -18.28
N VAL A 131 25.99 1.32 -18.90
CA VAL A 131 24.79 1.19 -19.72
C VAL A 131 23.90 0.11 -19.15
N SER A 132 22.61 0.39 -18.99
CA SER A 132 21.63 -0.56 -18.47
C SER A 132 21.49 -1.78 -19.39
N ARG A 133 20.93 -2.86 -18.85
CA ARG A 133 20.28 -3.86 -19.70
C ARG A 133 19.17 -3.19 -20.50
N VAL A 134 18.79 -3.81 -21.63
CA VAL A 134 17.63 -3.33 -22.39
C VAL A 134 16.38 -3.61 -21.58
N GLY A 135 15.71 -2.53 -21.16
CA GLY A 135 14.38 -2.55 -20.57
C GLY A 135 13.31 -2.52 -21.65
N ASN A 136 12.07 -2.74 -21.25
CA ASN A 136 10.91 -2.61 -22.14
C ASN A 136 9.66 -2.19 -21.37
N TRP A 137 8.67 -1.71 -22.12
CA TRP A 137 7.31 -1.53 -21.63
C TRP A 137 6.31 -1.80 -22.74
N LEU A 138 5.06 -2.11 -22.36
CA LEU A 138 3.94 -2.27 -23.29
C LEU A 138 2.99 -1.08 -23.09
N THR A 139 2.59 -0.43 -24.18
CA THR A 139 1.58 0.62 -24.13
C THR A 139 0.18 0.03 -23.99
N GLY A 140 -0.68 0.75 -23.27
CA GLY A 140 -2.12 0.56 -23.28
C GLY A 140 -2.76 1.10 -24.54
N LEU A 141 -4.04 1.46 -24.49
CA LEU A 141 -4.72 2.22 -25.53
C LEU A 141 -4.40 3.70 -25.33
N MET A 142 -3.72 4.29 -26.30
CA MET A 142 -3.27 5.69 -26.25
C MET A 142 -4.42 6.65 -26.54
N ASP A 143 -5.39 6.21 -27.34
CA ASP A 143 -6.61 6.94 -27.64
C ASP A 143 -7.83 6.10 -27.23
N ARG A 144 -8.73 6.72 -26.49
CA ARG A 144 -9.99 6.09 -26.04
C ARG A 144 -10.93 5.73 -27.19
N THR A 145 -10.81 6.39 -28.33
CA THR A 145 -11.58 6.08 -29.54
C THR A 145 -11.19 4.75 -30.18
N GLU A 146 -10.07 4.17 -29.80
CA GLU A 146 -9.62 2.86 -30.25
C GLU A 146 -10.40 1.68 -29.65
N TRP A 147 -11.21 1.92 -28.58
CA TRP A 147 -12.13 0.94 -28.07
C TRP A 147 -13.22 0.60 -29.08
N ARG A 148 -13.18 -0.62 -29.63
CA ARG A 148 -14.25 -1.19 -30.46
C ARG A 148 -15.18 -2.09 -29.65
N ALA A 149 -14.74 -2.49 -28.46
CA ALA A 149 -15.48 -3.35 -27.55
C ALA A 149 -16.69 -2.60 -26.97
N GLN A 150 -17.74 -3.35 -26.70
CA GLN A 150 -18.93 -2.91 -26.00
C GLN A 150 -19.00 -3.60 -24.64
N TRP A 151 -19.55 -2.92 -23.64
CA TRP A 151 -19.87 -3.54 -22.37
C TRP A 151 -20.96 -4.59 -22.59
N ILE A 152 -20.68 -5.83 -22.21
CA ILE A 152 -21.60 -6.96 -22.32
C ILE A 152 -21.87 -7.58 -20.94
N GLY A 153 -23.03 -8.21 -20.80
CA GLY A 153 -23.48 -8.90 -19.59
C GLY A 153 -24.86 -9.47 -19.80
N GLY A 154 -25.61 -9.61 -18.74
CA GLY A 154 -27.00 -10.04 -18.77
C GLY A 154 -27.46 -10.57 -17.41
N SER A 155 -28.76 -10.67 -17.21
CA SER A 155 -29.40 -11.24 -16.03
C SER A 155 -29.86 -12.67 -16.32
N PHE A 156 -29.94 -13.49 -15.28
CA PHE A 156 -30.58 -14.80 -15.28
C PHE A 156 -31.76 -14.77 -14.33
N ASP A 157 -32.78 -15.64 -14.56
CA ASP A 157 -33.97 -15.70 -13.68
C ASP A 157 -33.59 -15.99 -12.24
N SER A 158 -32.59 -16.84 -12.04
CA SER A 158 -31.98 -17.10 -10.72
C SER A 158 -31.47 -15.87 -9.97
N ASP A 159 -31.13 -14.79 -10.65
CA ASP A 159 -30.68 -13.53 -10.03
C ASP A 159 -31.85 -12.73 -9.46
N VAL A 160 -33.02 -12.81 -10.13
CA VAL A 160 -34.24 -12.10 -9.76
C VAL A 160 -34.97 -12.83 -8.64
N GLU A 161 -34.98 -14.17 -8.69
CA GLU A 161 -35.65 -15.04 -7.73
C GLU A 161 -34.84 -15.28 -6.44
N ALA A 162 -33.55 -14.92 -6.43
CA ALA A 162 -32.70 -15.09 -5.26
C ALA A 162 -33.25 -14.31 -4.06
N PRO A 163 -33.32 -14.93 -2.86
CA PRO A 163 -33.65 -14.25 -1.62
C PRO A 163 -32.80 -12.97 -1.44
N LYS A 164 -33.34 -11.94 -0.78
CA LYS A 164 -32.66 -10.63 -0.63
C LYS A 164 -31.23 -10.75 -0.08
N ASP A 165 -30.99 -11.69 0.82
CA ASP A 165 -29.67 -11.97 1.39
C ASP A 165 -28.68 -12.60 0.38
N ARG A 166 -29.18 -13.26 -0.65
CA ARG A 166 -28.37 -13.86 -1.74
C ARG A 166 -28.16 -12.98 -2.94
N ARG A 167 -28.87 -11.84 -3.08
CA ARG A 167 -28.69 -10.90 -4.19
C ARG A 167 -27.30 -10.26 -4.21
N THR A 168 -26.57 -10.33 -3.11
CA THR A 168 -25.18 -9.84 -3.01
C THR A 168 -24.13 -10.87 -3.44
N ARG A 169 -24.54 -12.12 -3.76
CA ARG A 169 -23.66 -13.25 -4.05
C ARG A 169 -24.32 -14.21 -5.04
N ILE A 170 -24.40 -13.79 -6.27
CA ILE A 170 -24.92 -14.62 -7.37
C ILE A 170 -23.82 -15.51 -7.97
N ASN A 171 -24.24 -16.43 -8.84
CA ASN A 171 -23.33 -17.29 -9.59
C ASN A 171 -22.34 -16.48 -10.42
N ALA A 172 -21.10 -16.97 -10.56
CA ALA A 172 -20.16 -16.38 -11.51
C ALA A 172 -20.68 -16.51 -12.96
N ARG A 173 -20.28 -15.59 -13.83
CA ARG A 173 -20.63 -15.57 -15.23
C ARG A 173 -19.46 -16.11 -16.05
N TYR A 174 -19.68 -17.17 -16.78
CA TYR A 174 -18.74 -17.72 -17.75
C TYR A 174 -19.12 -17.19 -19.12
N LEU A 175 -18.19 -16.43 -19.75
CA LEU A 175 -18.40 -15.83 -21.07
C LEU A 175 -17.35 -16.42 -22.03
N ARG A 176 -17.73 -16.66 -23.28
CA ARG A 176 -16.78 -17.16 -24.27
C ARG A 176 -17.12 -16.72 -25.69
N ARG A 177 -16.09 -16.77 -26.54
CA ARG A 177 -16.23 -16.58 -27.98
C ARG A 177 -15.14 -17.35 -28.72
N ASP A 178 -15.51 -18.12 -29.73
CA ASP A 178 -14.58 -18.67 -30.71
C ASP A 178 -14.18 -17.61 -31.74
N PHE A 179 -12.95 -17.69 -32.23
CA PHE A 179 -12.47 -16.83 -33.30
C PHE A 179 -11.38 -17.54 -34.11
N SER A 180 -11.07 -17.02 -35.31
CA SER A 180 -10.05 -17.59 -36.18
C SER A 180 -9.08 -16.53 -36.68
N ILE A 181 -7.78 -16.89 -36.73
CA ILE A 181 -6.71 -16.05 -37.25
C ILE A 181 -6.11 -16.68 -38.50
N ALA A 182 -6.23 -15.99 -39.63
CA ALA A 182 -5.83 -16.53 -40.93
C ALA A 182 -4.29 -16.66 -41.14
N GLY A 183 -3.50 -15.73 -40.56
CA GLY A 183 -2.05 -15.64 -40.72
C GLY A 183 -1.26 -16.08 -39.49
N ARG A 184 0.07 -16.13 -39.66
CA ARG A 184 0.99 -16.33 -38.53
C ARG A 184 0.96 -15.10 -37.62
N VAL A 185 0.75 -15.30 -36.33
CA VAL A 185 0.69 -14.21 -35.33
C VAL A 185 2.09 -13.61 -35.14
N ARG A 186 2.15 -12.27 -35.25
CA ARG A 186 3.33 -11.46 -34.92
C ARG A 186 3.20 -10.92 -33.49
N SER A 187 2.05 -10.39 -33.15
CA SER A 187 1.72 -9.89 -31.81
C SER A 187 0.24 -10.01 -31.53
N ALA A 188 -0.10 -10.22 -30.26
CA ALA A 188 -1.49 -10.20 -29.79
C ALA A 188 -1.54 -9.51 -28.42
N VAL A 189 -2.40 -8.50 -28.29
CA VAL A 189 -2.56 -7.72 -27.05
C VAL A 189 -4.00 -7.74 -26.63
N LEU A 190 -4.26 -8.15 -25.39
CA LEU A 190 -5.57 -8.17 -24.76
C LEU A 190 -5.71 -6.98 -23.82
N TYR A 191 -6.76 -6.17 -24.04
CA TYR A 191 -7.23 -5.14 -23.13
C TYR A 191 -8.52 -5.64 -22.48
N ILE A 192 -8.59 -5.67 -21.16
CA ILE A 192 -9.74 -6.26 -20.46
C ILE A 192 -10.09 -5.53 -19.17
N SER A 193 -11.37 -5.34 -18.96
CA SER A 193 -11.92 -4.82 -17.71
C SER A 193 -13.16 -5.60 -17.30
N GLY A 194 -13.35 -5.82 -16.01
CA GLY A 194 -14.57 -6.35 -15.40
C GLY A 194 -15.18 -5.31 -14.46
N LEU A 195 -16.46 -5.03 -14.64
CA LEU A 195 -17.26 -4.44 -13.59
C LEU A 195 -17.82 -5.59 -12.75
N GLY A 196 -17.18 -5.85 -11.63
CA GLY A 196 -17.04 -7.07 -10.89
C GLY A 196 -15.57 -7.47 -10.90
N LEU A 197 -15.29 -8.74 -10.78
CA LEU A 197 -13.93 -9.30 -10.86
C LEU A 197 -13.85 -10.23 -12.07
N TYR A 198 -12.66 -10.40 -12.66
CA TYR A 198 -12.52 -11.30 -13.81
C TYR A 198 -11.30 -12.22 -13.73
N GLU A 199 -11.39 -13.37 -14.36
CA GLU A 199 -10.28 -14.18 -14.83
C GLU A 199 -10.44 -14.44 -16.33
N ALA A 200 -9.38 -14.21 -17.12
CA ALA A 200 -9.39 -14.39 -18.57
C ALA A 200 -8.61 -15.63 -18.98
N TYR A 201 -9.04 -16.27 -20.07
CA TYR A 201 -8.44 -17.47 -20.63
C TYR A 201 -8.36 -17.35 -22.15
N ILE A 202 -7.27 -17.81 -22.76
CA ILE A 202 -7.14 -17.99 -24.20
C ILE A 202 -6.70 -19.43 -24.45
N ASN A 203 -7.45 -20.18 -25.25
CA ASN A 203 -7.16 -21.57 -25.60
C ASN A 203 -6.89 -22.47 -24.36
N GLY A 204 -7.65 -22.27 -23.27
CA GLY A 204 -7.51 -23.03 -22.02
C GLY A 204 -6.46 -22.48 -21.05
N HIS A 205 -5.61 -21.56 -21.45
CA HIS A 205 -4.57 -20.97 -20.61
C HIS A 205 -5.07 -19.72 -19.90
N ARG A 206 -4.93 -19.67 -18.58
CA ARG A 206 -5.23 -18.47 -17.78
C ARG A 206 -4.24 -17.35 -18.13
N ILE A 207 -4.77 -16.14 -18.30
CA ILE A 207 -3.98 -14.96 -18.65
C ILE A 207 -3.59 -14.19 -17.40
N GLY A 208 -2.28 -13.99 -17.23
CA GLY A 208 -1.69 -13.27 -16.11
C GLY A 208 -1.74 -14.03 -14.78
N THR A 209 -1.16 -13.41 -13.75
CA THR A 209 -1.03 -13.95 -12.38
C THR A 209 -1.93 -13.24 -11.37
N GLN A 210 -2.55 -12.13 -11.78
CA GLN A 210 -3.41 -11.31 -10.95
C GLN A 210 -4.62 -12.10 -10.44
N VAL A 211 -5.06 -11.75 -9.25
CA VAL A 211 -6.31 -12.17 -8.64
C VAL A 211 -7.16 -10.94 -8.33
N LEU A 212 -8.47 -11.11 -8.17
CA LEU A 212 -9.38 -10.03 -7.81
C LEU A 212 -9.25 -8.77 -8.72
N ALA A 213 -8.97 -8.99 -10.00
CA ALA A 213 -8.80 -7.93 -10.99
C ALA A 213 -10.14 -7.51 -11.63
N PRO A 214 -10.26 -6.25 -12.10
CA PRO A 214 -9.32 -5.15 -11.94
C PRO A 214 -9.35 -4.56 -10.53
N GLY A 215 -8.37 -3.71 -10.20
CA GLY A 215 -8.36 -3.00 -8.93
C GLY A 215 -9.62 -2.14 -8.72
N PRO A 216 -10.04 -1.92 -7.46
CA PRO A 216 -11.25 -1.15 -7.12
C PRO A 216 -11.09 0.34 -7.46
N THR A 217 -12.17 0.98 -7.94
CA THR A 217 -12.22 2.40 -8.33
C THR A 217 -13.55 3.05 -7.94
N ASN A 218 -13.69 4.35 -8.16
CA ASN A 218 -14.99 5.03 -8.14
C ASN A 218 -15.78 4.68 -9.41
N TYR A 219 -16.54 3.58 -9.38
CA TYR A 219 -17.21 2.98 -10.55
C TYR A 219 -18.17 3.88 -11.32
N ASP A 220 -18.60 5.00 -10.76
CA ASP A 220 -19.40 6.01 -11.45
C ASP A 220 -18.56 7.17 -12.02
N ARG A 221 -17.25 7.09 -11.92
CA ARG A 221 -16.31 8.08 -12.47
C ARG A 221 -15.33 7.44 -13.43
N GLU A 222 -14.70 6.36 -13.00
CA GLU A 222 -13.62 5.71 -13.72
C GLU A 222 -13.62 4.22 -13.46
N VAL A 223 -13.25 3.44 -14.47
CA VAL A 223 -12.96 2.00 -14.36
C VAL A 223 -11.61 1.71 -15.00
N MET A 224 -10.85 0.80 -14.42
CA MET A 224 -9.54 0.41 -14.92
C MET A 224 -9.61 -0.82 -15.81
N TYR A 225 -8.74 -0.88 -16.83
CA TYR A 225 -8.50 -2.07 -17.63
C TYR A 225 -7.04 -2.54 -17.47
N ASN A 226 -6.85 -3.84 -17.60
CA ASN A 226 -5.51 -4.44 -17.66
C ASN A 226 -5.12 -4.70 -19.12
N THR A 227 -3.82 -4.69 -19.39
CA THR A 227 -3.23 -4.97 -20.70
C THR A 227 -2.30 -6.17 -20.60
N PHE A 228 -2.44 -7.14 -21.51
CA PHE A 228 -1.61 -8.34 -21.54
C PHE A 228 -1.07 -8.60 -22.92
N ASP A 229 0.21 -8.90 -23.01
CA ASP A 229 0.81 -9.51 -24.20
C ASP A 229 0.47 -11.01 -24.21
N VAL A 230 -0.43 -11.40 -25.10
CA VAL A 230 -0.93 -12.77 -25.26
C VAL A 230 -0.51 -13.39 -26.60
N THR A 231 0.63 -12.94 -27.12
CA THR A 231 1.17 -13.38 -28.41
C THR A 231 1.42 -14.89 -28.46
N ARG A 232 1.79 -15.49 -27.32
CA ARG A 232 2.10 -16.93 -27.22
C ARG A 232 0.85 -17.80 -27.12
N GLU A 233 -0.24 -17.25 -26.60
CA GLU A 233 -1.51 -17.93 -26.36
C GLU A 233 -2.39 -17.98 -27.61
N VAL A 234 -2.22 -17.02 -28.53
CA VAL A 234 -2.97 -16.94 -29.78
C VAL A 234 -2.22 -17.66 -30.92
N ARG A 235 -2.94 -18.52 -31.65
CA ARG A 235 -2.38 -19.32 -32.76
C ARG A 235 -3.07 -19.03 -34.09
N ARG A 236 -2.42 -19.41 -35.19
CA ARG A 236 -3.10 -19.47 -36.51
C ARG A 236 -4.22 -20.51 -36.50
N GLY A 237 -5.35 -20.21 -37.13
CA GLY A 237 -6.53 -21.08 -37.16
C GLY A 237 -7.46 -20.79 -35.99
N ALA A 238 -8.14 -21.82 -35.50
CA ALA A 238 -9.16 -21.74 -34.49
C ALA A 238 -8.58 -21.44 -33.11
N ASN A 239 -9.22 -20.49 -32.40
CA ASN A 239 -8.93 -20.04 -31.06
C ASN A 239 -10.22 -19.82 -30.28
N ALA A 240 -10.12 -19.77 -28.95
CA ALA A 240 -11.21 -19.29 -28.09
C ALA A 240 -10.67 -18.33 -27.03
N ILE A 241 -11.46 -17.33 -26.70
CA ILE A 241 -11.30 -16.48 -25.53
C ILE A 241 -12.43 -16.80 -24.55
N GLY A 242 -12.12 -17.00 -23.29
CA GLY A 242 -13.05 -17.23 -22.21
C GLY A 242 -12.81 -16.29 -21.04
N VAL A 243 -13.85 -15.87 -20.35
CA VAL A 243 -13.75 -15.01 -19.17
C VAL A 243 -14.72 -15.50 -18.12
N VAL A 244 -14.28 -15.60 -16.87
CA VAL A 244 -15.13 -15.81 -15.71
C VAL A 244 -15.27 -14.48 -14.98
N LEU A 245 -16.51 -14.03 -14.74
CA LEU A 245 -16.81 -12.83 -13.97
C LEU A 245 -17.31 -13.20 -12.58
N GLY A 246 -16.63 -12.70 -11.55
CA GLY A 246 -17.10 -12.68 -10.18
C GLY A 246 -17.82 -11.38 -9.85
N ASN A 247 -18.52 -11.38 -8.72
CA ASN A 247 -19.39 -10.26 -8.35
C ASN A 247 -18.61 -8.99 -7.96
N GLY A 248 -17.56 -9.13 -7.15
CA GLY A 248 -16.77 -8.02 -6.67
C GLY A 248 -17.57 -6.92 -5.99
N ARG A 249 -16.93 -5.79 -5.76
CA ARG A 249 -17.54 -4.61 -5.12
C ARG A 249 -18.51 -3.86 -6.02
N PHE A 250 -18.47 -4.12 -7.32
CA PHE A 250 -19.38 -3.48 -8.28
C PHE A 250 -20.81 -3.94 -8.10
N MET A 251 -21.03 -5.23 -7.88
CA MET A 251 -22.39 -5.78 -7.81
C MET A 251 -23.10 -5.33 -6.54
N ALA A 252 -22.57 -5.67 -5.38
CA ALA A 252 -23.14 -5.24 -4.11
C ALA A 252 -22.14 -5.44 -2.98
N MET A 253 -22.12 -4.49 -2.07
CA MET A 253 -21.39 -4.57 -0.81
C MET A 253 -22.34 -5.09 0.28
N ARG A 254 -21.81 -5.86 1.22
CA ARG A 254 -22.61 -6.52 2.26
C ARG A 254 -23.26 -5.54 3.24
N ASN A 255 -22.58 -4.46 3.57
CA ASN A 255 -23.11 -3.45 4.48
C ASN A 255 -24.24 -2.65 3.82
N PRO A 256 -25.41 -2.49 4.45
CA PRO A 256 -26.56 -1.78 3.86
C PRO A 256 -26.29 -0.32 3.50
N GLY A 257 -25.32 0.33 4.15
CA GLY A 257 -24.92 1.71 3.81
C GLY A 257 -24.12 1.84 2.52
N MET A 258 -23.65 0.72 1.95
CA MET A 258 -22.77 0.72 0.80
C MET A 258 -23.55 0.52 -0.50
N ARG A 259 -23.10 1.20 -1.55
CA ARG A 259 -23.74 1.23 -2.86
C ARG A 259 -23.35 0.03 -3.71
N GLY A 260 -24.33 -0.65 -4.30
CA GLY A 260 -24.17 -1.52 -5.45
C GLY A 260 -24.44 -0.78 -6.77
N PHE A 261 -23.77 -1.19 -7.85
CA PHE A 261 -23.81 -0.53 -9.16
C PHE A 261 -24.51 -1.39 -10.24
N GLY A 262 -24.77 -2.64 -9.97
CA GLY A 262 -25.47 -3.57 -10.85
C GLY A 262 -24.79 -4.92 -11.03
N LEU A 263 -25.29 -5.71 -12.00
CA LEU A 263 -24.74 -7.03 -12.29
C LEU A 263 -23.35 -6.94 -12.93
N PRO A 264 -22.51 -7.98 -12.79
CA PRO A 264 -21.17 -8.02 -13.40
C PRO A 264 -21.22 -7.83 -14.92
N ARG A 265 -20.23 -7.13 -15.47
CA ARG A 265 -20.11 -6.76 -16.89
C ARG A 265 -18.68 -6.93 -17.36
N LEU A 266 -18.52 -7.23 -18.64
CA LEU A 266 -17.24 -7.42 -19.31
C LEU A 266 -17.04 -6.39 -20.42
N LEU A 267 -15.83 -5.84 -20.51
CA LEU A 267 -15.29 -5.12 -21.65
C LEU A 267 -13.95 -5.75 -22.00
N ALA A 268 -13.80 -6.31 -23.19
CA ALA A 268 -12.55 -6.90 -23.63
C ALA A 268 -12.31 -6.69 -25.12
N GLN A 269 -11.07 -6.41 -25.48
CA GLN A 269 -10.63 -6.23 -26.85
C GLN A 269 -9.27 -6.89 -27.03
N LEU A 270 -9.21 -7.91 -27.90
CA LEU A 270 -7.98 -8.58 -28.30
C LEU A 270 -7.61 -8.09 -29.70
N VAL A 271 -6.43 -7.48 -29.83
CA VAL A 271 -5.87 -7.01 -31.10
C VAL A 271 -4.76 -7.95 -31.52
N VAL A 272 -4.96 -8.65 -32.63
CA VAL A 272 -4.00 -9.61 -33.19
C VAL A 272 -3.42 -9.04 -34.47
N THR A 273 -2.09 -8.93 -34.54
CA THR A 273 -1.38 -8.52 -35.73
C THR A 273 -0.60 -9.70 -36.30
N THR A 274 -0.81 -10.03 -37.55
CA THR A 274 -0.13 -11.11 -38.27
C THR A 274 1.17 -10.63 -38.92
N THR A 275 2.01 -11.56 -39.35
CA THR A 275 3.33 -11.26 -39.95
C THR A 275 3.25 -10.47 -41.24
N ASP A 276 2.13 -10.55 -41.98
CA ASP A 276 1.82 -9.74 -43.17
C ASP A 276 1.28 -8.33 -42.83
N GLY A 277 1.20 -7.97 -41.54
CA GLY A 277 0.76 -6.66 -41.06
C GLY A 277 -0.76 -6.52 -40.90
N ARG A 278 -1.56 -7.51 -41.23
CA ARG A 278 -3.01 -7.46 -41.04
C ARG A 278 -3.34 -7.45 -39.55
N GLN A 279 -4.28 -6.60 -39.16
CA GLN A 279 -4.85 -6.59 -37.81
C GLN A 279 -6.26 -7.20 -37.80
N THR A 280 -6.51 -8.03 -36.82
CA THR A 280 -7.83 -8.58 -36.48
C THR A 280 -8.17 -8.18 -35.05
N VAL A 281 -9.37 -7.61 -34.88
CA VAL A 281 -9.84 -7.19 -33.54
C VAL A 281 -10.98 -8.11 -33.13
N ILE A 282 -10.80 -8.79 -32.01
CA ILE A 282 -11.83 -9.60 -31.35
C ILE A 282 -12.30 -8.80 -30.13
N ALA A 283 -13.46 -8.20 -30.21
CA ALA A 283 -14.04 -7.33 -29.20
C ALA A 283 -15.26 -7.97 -28.55
N THR A 284 -15.59 -7.53 -27.33
CA THR A 284 -16.87 -7.88 -26.71
C THR A 284 -18.02 -7.21 -27.47
N ASP A 285 -18.95 -8.02 -27.90
CA ASP A 285 -20.18 -7.68 -28.61
C ASP A 285 -21.25 -8.76 -28.36
N THR A 286 -22.39 -8.65 -29.00
CA THR A 286 -23.52 -9.58 -28.84
C THR A 286 -23.28 -10.97 -29.44
N SER A 287 -22.14 -11.23 -30.12
CA SER A 287 -21.78 -12.57 -30.62
C SER A 287 -21.18 -13.46 -29.50
N TRP A 288 -20.87 -12.92 -28.35
CA TRP A 288 -20.43 -13.69 -27.20
C TRP A 288 -21.59 -14.48 -26.58
N ARG A 289 -21.25 -15.57 -25.94
CA ARG A 289 -22.18 -16.39 -25.16
C ARG A 289 -21.85 -16.40 -23.71
N MET A 290 -22.86 -16.62 -22.86
CA MET A 290 -22.76 -16.55 -21.40
C MET A 290 -23.51 -17.69 -20.73
N MET A 291 -22.93 -18.22 -19.64
CA MET A 291 -23.49 -19.26 -18.77
C MET A 291 -23.32 -18.83 -17.31
N ALA A 292 -24.32 -19.08 -16.47
CA ALA A 292 -24.27 -18.84 -15.02
C ALA A 292 -24.38 -20.14 -14.19
N ASP A 293 -24.58 -21.28 -14.82
CA ASP A 293 -24.72 -22.57 -14.13
C ASP A 293 -23.41 -23.37 -14.12
N GLY A 294 -22.29 -22.68 -13.96
CA GLY A 294 -20.96 -23.26 -13.82
C GLY A 294 -20.62 -23.60 -12.35
N PRO A 295 -19.36 -24.00 -12.06
CA PRO A 295 -18.98 -24.51 -10.74
C PRO A 295 -19.03 -23.44 -9.64
N ILE A 296 -18.82 -22.14 -9.94
CA ILE A 296 -18.87 -21.08 -8.92
C ILE A 296 -20.33 -20.63 -8.76
N GLN A 297 -21.02 -21.20 -7.78
CA GLN A 297 -22.44 -21.03 -7.53
C GLN A 297 -22.78 -19.76 -6.76
N THR A 298 -21.91 -19.31 -5.88
CA THR A 298 -21.98 -17.98 -5.25
C THR A 298 -20.56 -17.49 -5.01
N ASN A 299 -20.38 -16.18 -5.06
CA ASN A 299 -19.11 -15.56 -4.72
C ASN A 299 -19.36 -14.13 -4.23
N ASN A 300 -18.57 -13.71 -3.26
CA ASN A 300 -18.54 -12.34 -2.75
C ASN A 300 -17.27 -12.16 -1.92
N GLU A 301 -16.63 -11.00 -1.98
CA GLU A 301 -15.41 -10.73 -1.21
C GLU A 301 -15.61 -10.90 0.30
N PHE A 302 -16.82 -10.63 0.82
CA PHE A 302 -17.11 -10.63 2.25
C PHE A 302 -17.63 -11.96 2.76
N ASP A 303 -18.42 -12.66 1.92
CA ASP A 303 -19.18 -13.84 2.36
C ASP A 303 -18.45 -15.15 2.08
N GLY A 304 -17.62 -15.19 1.06
CA GLY A 304 -16.95 -16.41 0.60
C GLY A 304 -17.44 -16.86 -0.77
N GLU A 305 -16.96 -18.03 -1.18
CA GLU A 305 -17.28 -18.68 -2.45
C GLU A 305 -17.89 -20.08 -2.22
N ARG A 306 -18.94 -20.41 -2.96
CA ARG A 306 -19.45 -21.77 -3.07
C ARG A 306 -19.05 -22.33 -4.42
N TYR A 307 -18.21 -23.34 -4.41
CA TYR A 307 -17.77 -24.09 -5.59
C TYR A 307 -18.39 -25.48 -5.62
N ASP A 308 -19.03 -25.85 -6.73
CA ASP A 308 -19.61 -27.17 -6.95
C ASP A 308 -18.81 -27.88 -8.06
N ALA A 309 -17.94 -28.79 -7.67
CA ALA A 309 -17.08 -29.51 -8.61
C ALA A 309 -17.85 -30.46 -9.55
N THR A 310 -19.10 -30.80 -9.25
CA THR A 310 -19.95 -31.61 -10.14
C THR A 310 -20.41 -30.84 -11.38
N ARG A 311 -20.31 -29.50 -11.34
CA ARG A 311 -20.68 -28.57 -12.40
C ARG A 311 -19.49 -28.06 -13.21
N GLU A 312 -18.33 -28.66 -13.07
CA GLU A 312 -17.18 -28.32 -13.88
C GLU A 312 -17.47 -28.51 -15.37
N MET A 313 -16.99 -27.59 -16.18
CA MET A 313 -17.14 -27.58 -17.64
C MET A 313 -15.79 -27.77 -18.34
N PRO A 314 -15.24 -28.99 -18.37
CA PRO A 314 -13.90 -29.22 -18.95
C PRO A 314 -13.82 -28.72 -20.39
N GLY A 315 -12.79 -27.94 -20.72
CA GLY A 315 -12.57 -27.40 -22.06
C GLY A 315 -13.44 -26.20 -22.45
N TRP A 316 -14.20 -25.59 -21.54
CA TRP A 316 -15.13 -24.50 -21.85
C TRP A 316 -14.45 -23.28 -22.52
N SER A 317 -13.14 -23.08 -22.29
CA SER A 317 -12.35 -21.99 -22.89
C SER A 317 -11.45 -22.44 -24.06
N LEU A 318 -11.69 -23.64 -24.61
CA LEU A 318 -11.05 -24.16 -25.81
C LEU A 318 -11.91 -23.90 -27.06
N ALA A 319 -11.26 -23.77 -28.21
CA ALA A 319 -11.95 -23.66 -29.49
C ALA A 319 -12.78 -24.91 -29.81
N GLY A 320 -13.99 -24.72 -30.32
CA GLY A 320 -14.90 -25.80 -30.70
C GLY A 320 -15.65 -26.43 -29.52
N TYR A 321 -15.63 -25.83 -28.36
CA TYR A 321 -16.49 -26.25 -27.23
C TYR A 321 -17.96 -26.05 -27.59
N ASP A 322 -18.82 -27.04 -27.31
CA ASP A 322 -20.25 -26.93 -27.50
C ASP A 322 -20.89 -25.98 -26.51
N ASP A 323 -21.10 -24.74 -26.93
CA ASP A 323 -21.77 -23.69 -26.19
C ASP A 323 -23.22 -23.43 -26.64
N SER A 324 -23.84 -24.41 -27.31
CA SER A 324 -25.23 -24.30 -27.86
C SER A 324 -26.26 -23.99 -26.76
N ARG A 325 -26.04 -24.48 -25.52
CA ARG A 325 -26.87 -24.23 -24.33
C ARG A 325 -26.60 -22.89 -23.65
N TRP A 326 -25.52 -22.16 -24.06
CA TRP A 326 -25.21 -20.88 -23.46
C TRP A 326 -26.05 -19.79 -24.07
N ARG A 327 -26.48 -18.83 -23.24
CA ARG A 327 -27.27 -17.68 -23.71
C ARG A 327 -26.39 -16.68 -24.46
N GLN A 328 -26.98 -15.98 -25.41
CA GLN A 328 -26.37 -14.81 -26.01
C GLN A 328 -26.27 -13.67 -24.96
N VAL A 329 -25.15 -12.96 -24.93
CA VAL A 329 -25.00 -11.80 -24.04
C VAL A 329 -25.80 -10.60 -24.54
N GLU A 330 -26.06 -9.69 -23.63
CA GLU A 330 -26.69 -8.40 -23.92
C GLU A 330 -25.66 -7.28 -23.91
N ARG A 331 -25.86 -6.28 -24.73
CA ARG A 331 -25.14 -5.01 -24.62
C ARG A 331 -25.72 -4.25 -23.43
N VAL A 332 -24.82 -3.85 -22.51
CA VAL A 332 -25.21 -3.19 -21.27
C VAL A 332 -24.54 -1.82 -21.13
N LYS A 333 -25.20 -0.90 -20.43
CA LYS A 333 -24.64 0.43 -20.14
C LYS A 333 -23.65 0.34 -18.97
N THR A 334 -22.65 1.21 -18.96
CA THR A 334 -21.75 1.37 -17.80
C THR A 334 -22.07 2.68 -17.07
N PRO A 335 -21.95 2.73 -15.74
CA PRO A 335 -22.02 4.00 -15.01
C PRO A 335 -20.75 4.84 -15.17
N ALA A 336 -19.59 4.23 -15.50
CA ALA A 336 -18.31 4.91 -15.62
C ALA A 336 -18.14 5.58 -16.99
N PRO A 337 -17.92 6.90 -17.06
CA PRO A 337 -17.67 7.60 -18.32
C PRO A 337 -16.22 7.40 -18.82
N VAL A 338 -15.30 6.97 -17.98
CA VAL A 338 -13.87 6.84 -18.28
C VAL A 338 -13.40 5.41 -18.09
N VAL A 339 -12.71 4.89 -19.11
CA VAL A 339 -11.95 3.63 -19.03
C VAL A 339 -10.46 3.99 -19.15
N ARG A 340 -9.66 3.61 -18.16
CA ARG A 340 -8.24 3.96 -18.04
C ARG A 340 -7.38 2.71 -17.81
N ALA A 341 -6.15 2.73 -18.26
CA ALA A 341 -5.20 1.66 -17.94
C ALA A 341 -4.92 1.61 -16.43
N GLN A 342 -4.84 0.40 -15.89
CA GLN A 342 -4.39 0.17 -14.52
C GLN A 342 -2.86 0.22 -14.49
N ILE A 343 -2.32 1.25 -13.85
CA ILE A 343 -0.86 1.40 -13.65
C ILE A 343 -0.43 1.04 -12.22
N ASN A 344 -1.35 1.04 -11.25
CA ASN A 344 -1.02 0.53 -9.90
C ASN A 344 -0.79 -0.99 -9.94
N PRO A 345 -0.01 -1.54 -9.00
CA PRO A 345 0.28 -2.98 -8.95
C PRO A 345 -0.97 -3.84 -8.96
N ASN A 346 -0.89 -5.00 -9.63
CA ASN A 346 -1.93 -6.01 -9.55
C ASN A 346 -1.97 -6.64 -8.15
N ILE A 347 -3.15 -7.06 -7.73
CA ILE A 347 -3.34 -7.92 -6.57
C ILE A 347 -2.92 -9.33 -6.98
N GLU A 348 -2.06 -9.96 -6.20
CA GLU A 348 -1.54 -11.31 -6.49
C GLU A 348 -1.48 -12.16 -5.22
N VAL A 349 -1.32 -13.46 -5.38
CA VAL A 349 -0.90 -14.33 -4.28
C VAL A 349 0.60 -14.14 -4.10
N MET A 350 0.98 -13.38 -3.08
CA MET A 350 2.35 -12.93 -2.88
C MET A 350 3.17 -13.87 -1.99
N ASP A 351 2.50 -14.63 -1.13
CA ASP A 351 3.16 -15.50 -0.16
C ASP A 351 2.25 -16.68 0.21
N SER A 352 2.80 -17.64 0.93
CA SER A 352 2.07 -18.81 1.41
C SER A 352 2.48 -19.16 2.82
N VAL A 353 1.48 -19.45 3.68
CA VAL A 353 1.66 -19.82 5.07
C VAL A 353 1.20 -21.27 5.28
N ALA A 354 2.06 -22.09 5.89
CA ALA A 354 1.67 -23.40 6.34
C ALA A 354 0.89 -23.31 7.65
N PRO A 355 -0.19 -24.09 7.83
CA PRO A 355 -0.90 -24.15 9.11
C PRO A 355 0.03 -24.65 10.23
N ARG A 356 -0.09 -24.06 11.42
CA ARG A 356 0.69 -24.42 12.60
C ARG A 356 0.15 -25.69 13.28
N SER A 357 -1.16 -25.82 13.40
CA SER A 357 -1.82 -26.92 14.08
C SER A 357 -3.25 -27.14 13.60
N ILE A 358 -3.76 -28.34 13.81
CA ILE A 358 -5.15 -28.71 13.61
C ILE A 358 -5.57 -29.70 14.70
N TYR A 359 -6.75 -29.55 15.25
CA TYR A 359 -7.31 -30.48 16.20
C TYR A 359 -8.82 -30.69 15.99
N ARG A 360 -9.34 -31.80 16.47
CA ARG A 360 -10.76 -32.14 16.41
C ARG A 360 -11.51 -31.54 17.59
N THR A 361 -12.64 -30.91 17.31
CA THR A 361 -13.58 -30.39 18.33
C THR A 361 -14.44 -31.50 18.91
N ALA A 362 -15.11 -31.23 20.04
CA ALA A 362 -16.00 -32.21 20.71
C ALA A 362 -17.18 -32.64 19.81
N ASP A 363 -17.67 -31.76 18.93
CA ASP A 363 -18.77 -32.04 17.99
C ASP A 363 -18.29 -32.60 16.63
N GLY A 364 -17.01 -32.89 16.48
CA GLY A 364 -16.46 -33.60 15.34
C GLY A 364 -15.96 -32.71 14.17
N ARG A 365 -16.04 -31.39 14.28
CA ARG A 365 -15.39 -30.44 13.37
C ARG A 365 -13.88 -30.39 13.63
N TYR A 366 -13.15 -29.59 12.86
CA TYR A 366 -11.74 -29.32 13.09
C TYR A 366 -11.50 -27.83 13.20
N ILE A 367 -10.63 -27.42 14.13
CA ILE A 367 -10.09 -26.07 14.21
C ILE A 367 -8.63 -26.11 13.79
N MET A 368 -8.27 -25.22 12.89
CA MET A 368 -6.93 -25.02 12.39
C MET A 368 -6.42 -23.64 12.77
N ASP A 369 -5.20 -23.55 13.33
CA ASP A 369 -4.48 -22.29 13.60
C ASP A 369 -3.39 -22.11 12.55
N MET A 370 -3.44 -21.00 11.82
CA MET A 370 -2.40 -20.59 10.89
C MET A 370 -1.15 -20.04 11.60
N GLY A 371 -1.24 -19.71 12.89
CA GLY A 371 -0.18 -19.08 13.66
C GLY A 371 -0.01 -17.58 13.39
N GLN A 372 -0.62 -17.06 12.32
CA GLN A 372 -0.55 -15.68 11.87
C GLN A 372 -1.93 -15.19 11.41
N ASN A 373 -2.34 -13.99 11.86
CA ASN A 373 -3.49 -13.30 11.26
C ASN A 373 -3.07 -12.79 9.87
N MET A 374 -3.70 -13.32 8.84
CA MET A 374 -3.34 -13.11 7.43
C MET A 374 -4.56 -12.76 6.58
N VAL A 375 -4.31 -12.32 5.35
CA VAL A 375 -5.37 -12.02 4.38
C VAL A 375 -5.19 -12.86 3.13
N GLY A 376 -6.28 -13.47 2.68
CA GLY A 376 -6.31 -14.34 1.52
C GLY A 376 -7.34 -15.46 1.67
N TRP A 377 -6.94 -16.68 1.37
CA TRP A 377 -7.79 -17.87 1.42
C TRP A 377 -6.95 -19.14 1.63
N LEU A 378 -7.60 -20.29 1.67
CA LEU A 378 -6.92 -21.59 1.70
C LEU A 378 -6.88 -22.25 0.32
N ARG A 379 -5.73 -22.83 0.00
CA ARG A 379 -5.59 -23.83 -1.04
C ARG A 379 -5.55 -25.20 -0.39
N ILE A 380 -6.43 -26.09 -0.84
CA ILE A 380 -6.57 -27.42 -0.25
C ILE A 380 -6.38 -28.49 -1.33
N ARG A 381 -5.56 -29.47 -1.02
CA ARG A 381 -5.39 -30.67 -1.83
C ARG A 381 -6.34 -31.76 -1.30
N LEU A 382 -7.31 -32.11 -2.09
CA LEU A 382 -8.34 -33.09 -1.82
C LEU A 382 -7.96 -34.45 -2.42
N ARG A 383 -8.24 -35.52 -1.68
CA ARG A 383 -7.88 -36.89 -2.11
C ARG A 383 -9.07 -37.66 -2.70
N GLY A 384 -10.27 -37.08 -2.70
CA GLY A 384 -11.48 -37.61 -3.29
C GLY A 384 -12.40 -38.39 -2.33
N ASP A 385 -12.08 -38.39 -1.07
CA ASP A 385 -12.85 -39.11 -0.01
C ASP A 385 -13.24 -38.18 1.17
N GLU A 386 -13.10 -36.86 1.00
CA GLU A 386 -13.31 -35.87 2.03
C GLU A 386 -14.76 -35.68 2.45
N GLY A 387 -15.71 -36.03 1.61
CA GLY A 387 -17.15 -35.91 1.84
C GLY A 387 -17.83 -35.09 0.76
N ASP A 388 -19.16 -34.99 0.85
CA ASP A 388 -19.98 -34.40 -0.19
C ASP A 388 -19.89 -32.86 -0.20
N THR A 389 -19.79 -32.25 0.99
CA THR A 389 -19.72 -30.79 1.13
C THR A 389 -18.75 -30.40 2.24
N LEU A 390 -17.66 -29.75 1.86
CA LEU A 390 -16.69 -29.20 2.78
C LEU A 390 -16.99 -27.71 3.02
N ARG A 391 -16.89 -27.28 4.27
CA ARG A 391 -17.04 -25.88 4.66
C ARG A 391 -15.84 -25.40 5.44
N LEU A 392 -15.38 -24.19 5.10
CA LEU A 392 -14.27 -23.51 5.72
C LEU A 392 -14.79 -22.16 6.22
N ARG A 393 -14.84 -21.98 7.54
CA ARG A 393 -15.22 -20.71 8.18
C ARG A 393 -14.00 -20.06 8.77
N PHE A 394 -13.85 -18.79 8.56
CA PHE A 394 -12.64 -18.04 8.89
C PHE A 394 -12.89 -17.06 10.02
N ALA A 395 -11.92 -16.90 10.92
CA ALA A 395 -11.96 -15.88 11.96
C ALA A 395 -10.56 -15.46 12.40
N GLU A 396 -10.44 -14.24 12.92
CA GLU A 396 -9.19 -13.74 13.48
C GLU A 396 -8.87 -14.33 14.86
N ARG A 397 -9.88 -14.78 15.58
CA ARG A 397 -9.78 -15.17 17.00
C ARG A 397 -10.70 -16.36 17.33
N MET A 398 -10.34 -17.05 18.39
CA MET A 398 -11.22 -18.04 19.04
C MET A 398 -12.12 -17.36 20.07
N LYS A 399 -13.36 -17.83 20.20
CA LYS A 399 -14.27 -17.50 21.30
C LYS A 399 -13.94 -18.37 22.52
N ASP A 400 -13.80 -19.63 22.27
CA ASP A 400 -13.42 -20.69 23.21
C ASP A 400 -12.60 -21.74 22.46
N ARG A 401 -12.26 -22.86 23.13
CA ARG A 401 -11.48 -23.93 22.51
C ARG A 401 -12.07 -24.45 21.20
N ASP A 402 -13.38 -24.61 21.13
CA ASP A 402 -14.06 -25.33 20.04
C ASP A 402 -14.87 -24.40 19.13
N SER A 403 -14.82 -23.08 19.33
CA SER A 403 -15.64 -22.12 18.61
C SER A 403 -14.88 -20.90 18.16
N LEU A 404 -15.11 -20.49 16.91
CA LEU A 404 -14.60 -19.25 16.36
C LEU A 404 -15.31 -18.03 16.96
N PHE A 405 -14.58 -16.93 17.10
CA PHE A 405 -15.16 -15.64 17.45
C PHE A 405 -15.63 -14.93 16.17
N MET A 406 -16.94 -14.79 16.00
CA MET A 406 -17.55 -14.29 14.76
C MET A 406 -18.17 -12.90 14.88
N LEU A 407 -18.29 -12.33 16.10
CA LEU A 407 -19.04 -11.10 16.31
C LEU A 407 -18.43 -9.88 15.60
N ASN A 408 -17.10 -9.81 15.52
CA ASN A 408 -16.37 -8.72 14.84
C ASN A 408 -16.40 -8.80 13.31
N LEU A 409 -16.97 -9.87 12.75
CA LEU A 409 -17.22 -9.97 11.30
C LEU A 409 -18.50 -9.25 10.88
N ARG A 410 -19.34 -8.88 11.86
CA ARG A 410 -20.62 -8.19 11.68
C ARG A 410 -21.55 -9.01 10.78
N THR A 411 -21.85 -8.57 9.54
CA THR A 411 -22.74 -9.27 8.61
C THR A 411 -21.99 -10.14 7.59
N ALA A 412 -20.66 -10.08 7.53
CA ALA A 412 -19.87 -10.92 6.63
C ALA A 412 -19.93 -12.41 7.05
N LEU A 413 -20.22 -13.30 6.12
CA LEU A 413 -20.36 -14.73 6.40
C LEU A 413 -19.04 -15.47 6.45
N VAL A 414 -18.03 -14.99 5.74
CA VAL A 414 -16.64 -15.45 5.75
C VAL A 414 -16.54 -16.98 5.68
N THR A 415 -17.22 -17.58 4.71
CA THR A 415 -17.39 -19.05 4.61
C THR A 415 -17.21 -19.51 3.16
N ASP A 416 -16.18 -20.31 2.89
CA ASP A 416 -16.04 -21.01 1.64
C ASP A 416 -16.65 -22.39 1.70
N THR A 417 -17.24 -22.85 0.58
CA THR A 417 -17.89 -24.16 0.49
C THR A 417 -17.44 -24.85 -0.81
N TYR A 418 -16.97 -26.08 -0.67
CA TYR A 418 -16.64 -26.95 -1.78
C TYR A 418 -17.56 -28.16 -1.81
N VAL A 419 -18.32 -28.34 -2.89
CA VAL A 419 -19.10 -29.55 -3.16
C VAL A 419 -18.24 -30.51 -3.97
N SER A 420 -17.97 -31.69 -3.44
CA SER A 420 -17.05 -32.66 -4.00
C SER A 420 -17.64 -33.39 -5.21
N ALA A 421 -16.80 -33.62 -6.22
CA ALA A 421 -17.09 -34.57 -7.31
C ALA A 421 -16.53 -35.99 -7.00
N HIS A 422 -16.14 -36.26 -5.76
CA HIS A 422 -15.54 -37.52 -5.31
C HIS A 422 -14.28 -37.96 -6.05
N LYS A 423 -13.50 -36.99 -6.54
CA LYS A 423 -12.22 -37.20 -7.20
C LYS A 423 -11.13 -36.36 -6.55
N ALA A 424 -9.89 -36.79 -6.68
CA ALA A 424 -8.76 -36.00 -6.22
C ALA A 424 -8.70 -34.64 -6.97
N ALA A 425 -8.51 -33.57 -6.22
CA ALA A 425 -8.47 -32.21 -6.74
C ALA A 425 -7.57 -31.30 -5.90
N THR A 426 -7.11 -30.23 -6.46
CA THR A 426 -6.58 -29.09 -5.70
C THR A 426 -7.50 -27.91 -5.95
N TRP A 427 -8.04 -27.38 -4.87
CA TRP A 427 -8.99 -26.29 -4.96
C TRP A 427 -8.57 -25.10 -4.11
N GLU A 428 -8.83 -23.92 -4.60
CA GLU A 428 -8.80 -22.64 -3.91
C GLU A 428 -9.90 -21.73 -4.49
N PRO A 429 -10.55 -20.87 -3.69
CA PRO A 429 -11.56 -19.92 -4.20
C PRO A 429 -10.90 -18.85 -5.08
N ARG A 430 -11.73 -18.11 -5.84
CA ARG A 430 -11.25 -17.15 -6.84
C ARG A 430 -11.72 -15.71 -6.60
N PHE A 431 -12.97 -15.54 -6.16
CA PHE A 431 -13.61 -14.22 -6.09
C PHE A 431 -14.07 -13.85 -4.69
N THR A 432 -13.31 -14.25 -3.70
CA THR A 432 -13.50 -13.93 -2.28
C THR A 432 -12.18 -13.53 -1.63
N LEU A 433 -12.26 -13.04 -0.40
CA LEU A 433 -11.08 -12.70 0.41
C LEU A 433 -11.45 -12.73 1.89
N HIS A 434 -10.56 -13.27 2.71
CA HIS A 434 -10.75 -13.41 4.15
C HIS A 434 -9.57 -12.83 4.92
N GLY A 435 -9.85 -12.16 6.05
CA GLY A 435 -8.89 -11.84 7.09
C GLY A 435 -9.05 -12.85 8.24
N PHE A 436 -8.01 -13.61 8.54
CA PHE A 436 -8.13 -14.71 9.49
C PHE A 436 -6.80 -15.22 10.05
N ARG A 437 -6.89 -15.82 11.23
CA ARG A 437 -5.85 -16.68 11.78
C ARG A 437 -6.38 -18.11 11.99
N PHE A 438 -7.64 -18.25 12.37
CA PHE A 438 -8.25 -19.54 12.66
C PHE A 438 -9.26 -19.94 11.59
N VAL A 439 -9.33 -21.24 11.32
CA VAL A 439 -10.28 -21.80 10.35
C VAL A 439 -10.98 -23.00 10.95
N GLU A 440 -12.31 -22.96 10.93
CA GLU A 440 -13.15 -24.09 11.24
C GLU A 440 -13.40 -24.90 9.97
N LEU A 441 -13.08 -26.19 10.01
CA LEU A 441 -13.26 -27.12 8.90
C LEU A 441 -14.36 -28.11 9.25
N SER A 442 -15.35 -28.29 8.38
CA SER A 442 -16.41 -29.27 8.53
C SER A 442 -16.69 -30.00 7.21
N GLY A 443 -17.35 -31.17 7.32
CA GLY A 443 -17.64 -32.07 6.21
C GLY A 443 -16.49 -33.04 5.86
N PHE A 444 -15.37 -32.98 6.54
CA PHE A 444 -14.26 -33.91 6.37
C PHE A 444 -14.52 -35.21 7.13
N LYS A 445 -14.45 -36.36 6.43
CA LYS A 445 -14.62 -37.72 7.01
C LYS A 445 -13.44 -38.09 7.91
N ARG A 446 -12.28 -37.53 7.70
CA ARG A 446 -11.06 -37.71 8.51
C ARG A 446 -10.34 -36.37 8.65
N GLN A 447 -9.46 -36.28 9.63
CA GLN A 447 -8.67 -35.05 9.82
C GLN A 447 -7.81 -34.77 8.59
N PRO A 448 -7.90 -33.56 8.02
CA PRO A 448 -7.01 -33.11 6.93
C PRO A 448 -5.56 -33.08 7.38
N SER A 449 -4.65 -33.44 6.48
CA SER A 449 -3.21 -33.29 6.73
C SER A 449 -2.81 -31.82 6.60
N LEU A 450 -1.99 -31.32 7.52
CA LEU A 450 -1.42 -29.96 7.42
C LEU A 450 -0.64 -29.76 6.10
N ALA A 451 -0.02 -30.81 5.58
CA ALA A 451 0.72 -30.76 4.31
C ALA A 451 -0.19 -30.60 3.07
N ASP A 452 -1.48 -30.89 3.20
CA ASP A 452 -2.45 -30.74 2.11
C ASP A 452 -3.14 -29.36 2.13
N ILE A 453 -2.81 -28.49 3.10
CA ILE A 453 -3.43 -27.16 3.26
C ILE A 453 -2.35 -26.08 3.25
N GLN A 454 -2.62 -25.02 2.51
CA GLN A 454 -1.75 -23.84 2.40
C GLN A 454 -2.58 -22.56 2.46
N GLY A 455 -2.23 -21.67 3.37
CA GLY A 455 -2.76 -20.31 3.38
C GLY A 455 -2.13 -19.51 2.24
N ARG A 456 -2.95 -18.89 1.41
CA ARG A 456 -2.54 -18.04 0.28
C ARG A 456 -2.62 -16.59 0.72
N VAL A 457 -1.48 -15.88 0.83
CA VAL A 457 -1.43 -14.49 1.28
C VAL A 457 -1.59 -13.57 0.07
N VAL A 458 -2.62 -12.73 0.10
CA VAL A 458 -3.07 -11.94 -1.05
C VAL A 458 -2.98 -10.45 -0.75
N TYR A 459 -2.19 -9.73 -1.54
CA TYR A 459 -2.06 -8.27 -1.49
C TYR A 459 -1.47 -7.73 -2.80
N ASP A 460 -1.38 -6.40 -2.95
CA ASP A 460 -0.79 -5.77 -4.13
C ASP A 460 0.67 -6.21 -4.32
N ARG A 461 1.06 -6.48 -5.55
CA ARG A 461 2.44 -6.86 -5.89
C ARG A 461 3.41 -5.69 -5.65
N MET A 462 3.90 -5.59 -4.44
CA MET A 462 4.84 -4.58 -4.00
C MET A 462 6.15 -5.23 -3.53
N ALA A 463 7.27 -4.64 -3.94
CA ALA A 463 8.56 -5.06 -3.43
C ALA A 463 8.72 -4.64 -1.96
N THR A 464 9.36 -5.47 -1.16
CA THR A 464 9.84 -5.07 0.17
C THR A 464 11.00 -4.11 -0.01
N THR A 465 10.89 -2.91 0.56
CA THR A 465 11.91 -1.85 0.47
C THR A 465 12.80 -1.80 1.70
N GLY A 466 12.32 -2.25 2.86
CA GLY A 466 13.10 -2.15 4.08
C GLY A 466 12.98 -3.35 5.01
N THR A 467 14.00 -3.47 5.85
CA THR A 467 14.06 -4.40 6.97
C THR A 467 14.45 -3.64 8.23
N PHE A 468 13.99 -4.12 9.37
CA PHE A 468 14.29 -3.51 10.67
C PHE A 468 14.35 -4.60 11.74
N ASP A 469 15.38 -4.54 12.57
CA ASP A 469 15.64 -5.47 13.66
C ASP A 469 16.40 -4.76 14.79
N THR A 470 16.08 -5.13 16.03
CA THR A 470 16.71 -4.57 17.22
C THR A 470 17.02 -5.65 18.26
N SER A 471 17.71 -5.27 19.31
CA SER A 471 17.90 -6.13 20.48
C SER A 471 16.66 -6.27 21.38
N ASP A 472 15.62 -5.44 21.17
CA ASP A 472 14.41 -5.48 21.98
C ASP A 472 13.34 -6.38 21.36
N PRO A 473 12.90 -7.45 22.04
CA PRO A 473 11.91 -8.39 21.48
C PRO A 473 10.51 -7.79 21.32
N THR A 474 10.15 -6.80 22.14
CA THR A 474 8.83 -6.13 22.02
C THR A 474 8.78 -5.28 20.77
N ILE A 475 9.81 -4.48 20.50
CA ILE A 475 9.92 -3.68 19.26
C ILE A 475 9.87 -4.60 18.04
N ASN A 476 10.61 -5.71 18.04
CA ASN A 476 10.63 -6.66 16.92
C ASN A 476 9.26 -7.34 16.72
N ALA A 477 8.55 -7.70 17.80
CA ALA A 477 7.22 -8.27 17.72
C ALA A 477 6.18 -7.26 17.17
N VAL A 478 6.25 -6.01 17.62
CA VAL A 478 5.39 -4.92 17.11
C VAL A 478 5.70 -4.59 15.65
N TYR A 479 6.99 -4.56 15.27
CA TYR A 479 7.38 -4.38 13.87
C TYR A 479 6.86 -5.52 12.97
N HIS A 480 6.92 -6.77 13.45
CA HIS A 480 6.29 -7.90 12.76
C HIS A 480 4.77 -7.68 12.57
N CYS A 481 4.06 -7.24 13.62
CA CYS A 481 2.65 -6.91 13.53
C CYS A 481 2.38 -5.77 12.52
N ALA A 482 3.25 -4.76 12.44
CA ALA A 482 3.14 -3.68 11.47
C ALA A 482 3.31 -4.16 10.03
N VAL A 483 4.32 -4.98 9.75
CA VAL A 483 4.58 -5.58 8.42
C VAL A 483 3.37 -6.38 7.94
N TRP A 484 2.81 -7.23 8.81
CA TRP A 484 1.63 -8.04 8.47
C TRP A 484 0.35 -7.21 8.35
N GLY A 485 0.15 -6.23 9.24
CA GLY A 485 -1.00 -5.34 9.20
C GLY A 485 -1.04 -4.50 7.93
N ILE A 486 0.09 -3.90 7.53
CA ILE A 486 0.21 -3.08 6.33
C ILE A 486 -0.13 -3.90 5.08
N ARG A 487 0.57 -5.02 4.83
CA ARG A 487 0.33 -5.82 3.62
C ARG A 487 -1.08 -6.44 3.56
N SER A 488 -1.66 -6.73 4.71
CA SER A 488 -3.02 -7.27 4.81
C SER A 488 -4.11 -6.27 4.40
N ASN A 489 -3.81 -4.98 4.43
CA ASN A 489 -4.74 -3.91 4.12
C ASN A 489 -4.48 -3.22 2.78
N TYR A 490 -3.63 -3.80 1.91
CA TYR A 490 -3.36 -3.28 0.58
C TYR A 490 -3.92 -4.18 -0.51
N ARG A 491 -4.98 -3.71 -1.19
CA ARG A 491 -5.71 -4.45 -2.25
C ARG A 491 -6.23 -3.50 -3.32
N GLY A 492 -5.31 -2.89 -4.09
CA GLY A 492 -5.62 -1.86 -5.06
C GLY A 492 -6.05 -0.53 -4.43
N ILE A 493 -6.29 -0.53 -3.13
CA ILE A 493 -6.51 0.61 -2.23
C ILE A 493 -5.98 0.25 -0.84
N PRO A 494 -5.57 1.23 -0.04
CA PRO A 494 -5.35 1.01 1.37
C PRO A 494 -6.71 0.88 2.09
N THR A 495 -6.93 -0.18 2.87
CA THR A 495 -8.17 -0.43 3.60
C THR A 495 -7.98 -0.34 5.11
N ASP A 496 -9.05 0.00 5.83
CA ASP A 496 -9.11 0.06 7.30
C ASP A 496 -8.88 -1.33 7.92
N CYS A 497 -9.58 -2.32 7.42
CA CYS A 497 -9.61 -3.68 7.94
C CYS A 497 -9.84 -4.70 6.83
N PRO A 498 -9.46 -6.00 7.01
CA PRO A 498 -9.62 -7.00 5.95
C PRO A 498 -10.72 -8.04 6.21
N GLN A 499 -11.30 -8.15 7.43
CA GLN A 499 -12.04 -9.34 7.83
C GLN A 499 -13.56 -9.20 7.81
N ARG A 500 -14.10 -8.00 8.07
CA ARG A 500 -15.52 -7.72 8.26
C ARG A 500 -16.19 -7.15 7.01
N ASP A 501 -17.46 -6.76 7.11
CA ASP A 501 -18.25 -6.20 6.02
C ASP A 501 -17.97 -4.71 5.71
N GLU A 502 -16.78 -4.23 5.99
CA GLU A 502 -16.30 -2.86 5.75
C GLU A 502 -15.20 -2.83 4.68
N ARG A 503 -13.93 -2.97 5.03
CA ARG A 503 -12.78 -3.08 4.10
C ARG A 503 -12.71 -1.91 3.12
N LEU A 504 -12.70 -0.69 3.66
CA LEU A 504 -12.80 0.57 2.91
C LEU A 504 -11.54 1.41 3.04
N GLY A 505 -11.34 2.30 2.07
CA GLY A 505 -10.25 3.27 2.10
C GLY A 505 -10.58 4.49 2.97
N TRP A 506 -10.72 4.29 4.29
CA TRP A 506 -10.88 5.38 5.24
C TRP A 506 -9.66 6.30 5.24
N LEU A 507 -9.89 7.62 5.07
CA LEU A 507 -8.79 8.57 4.89
C LEU A 507 -7.97 8.75 6.16
N GLY A 508 -8.61 8.85 7.32
CA GLY A 508 -7.94 9.06 8.60
C GLY A 508 -6.95 7.96 8.98
N ASP A 509 -7.25 6.73 8.59
CA ASP A 509 -6.48 5.52 8.94
C ASP A 509 -5.09 5.50 8.30
N HIS A 510 -4.96 6.04 7.10
CA HIS A 510 -3.75 5.94 6.29
C HIS A 510 -2.96 7.25 6.14
N ALA A 511 -3.35 8.34 6.78
CA ALA A 511 -2.72 9.65 6.59
C ALA A 511 -1.20 9.62 6.82
N THR A 512 -0.75 9.61 8.06
CA THR A 512 0.68 9.54 8.39
C THR A 512 1.23 8.12 8.23
N GLY A 513 0.40 7.09 8.42
CA GLY A 513 0.78 5.68 8.24
C GLY A 513 1.34 5.36 6.86
N ALA A 514 1.01 6.14 5.82
CA ALA A 514 1.56 5.99 4.48
C ALA A 514 3.09 6.20 4.44
N TYR A 515 3.64 7.13 5.22
CA TYR A 515 5.09 7.30 5.37
C TYR A 515 5.74 6.06 6.00
N GLY A 516 5.14 5.51 7.06
CA GLY A 516 5.64 4.28 7.69
C GLY A 516 5.63 3.10 6.74
N ALA A 517 4.55 2.94 5.98
CA ALA A 517 4.41 1.88 4.99
C ALA A 517 5.44 1.96 3.86
N SER A 518 5.83 3.18 3.42
CA SER A 518 6.83 3.38 2.36
C SER A 518 8.24 2.91 2.72
N TYR A 519 8.57 2.82 4.01
CA TYR A 519 9.82 2.20 4.46
C TYR A 519 9.82 0.68 4.31
N ILE A 520 8.66 0.04 4.38
CA ILE A 520 8.52 -1.42 4.36
C ILE A 520 8.28 -1.93 2.95
N TYR A 521 7.42 -1.24 2.19
CA TYR A 521 6.98 -1.64 0.85
C TYR A 521 7.08 -0.50 -0.16
N ASP A 522 7.36 -0.83 -1.41
CA ASP A 522 7.24 0.09 -2.54
C ASP A 522 5.76 0.33 -2.86
N ALA A 523 5.14 1.20 -2.07
CA ALA A 523 3.72 1.54 -2.17
C ALA A 523 3.45 2.77 -3.07
N HIS A 524 4.43 3.21 -3.89
CA HIS A 524 4.37 4.41 -4.70
C HIS A 524 3.08 4.47 -5.55
N GLN A 525 2.90 3.52 -6.46
CA GLN A 525 1.78 3.55 -7.40
C GLN A 525 0.42 3.27 -6.74
N LEU A 526 0.39 2.49 -5.65
CA LEU A 526 -0.82 2.30 -4.86
C LEU A 526 -1.32 3.64 -4.30
N TYR A 527 -0.44 4.41 -3.68
CA TYR A 527 -0.80 5.70 -3.09
C TYR A 527 -1.00 6.80 -4.13
N ALA A 528 -0.26 6.81 -5.24
CA ALA A 528 -0.51 7.73 -6.36
C ALA A 528 -1.93 7.53 -6.93
N LYS A 529 -2.33 6.28 -7.13
CA LYS A 529 -3.71 5.92 -7.50
C LYS A 529 -4.71 6.36 -6.44
N TRP A 530 -4.41 6.18 -5.15
CA TRP A 530 -5.33 6.53 -4.08
C TRP A 530 -5.55 8.05 -3.93
N VAL A 531 -4.50 8.88 -4.12
CA VAL A 531 -4.66 10.35 -4.23
C VAL A 531 -5.64 10.69 -5.36
N ARG A 532 -5.57 9.98 -6.50
CA ARG A 532 -6.53 10.14 -7.58
C ARG A 532 -7.94 9.67 -7.18
N ASP A 533 -8.07 8.54 -6.49
CA ASP A 533 -9.37 8.06 -6.01
C ASP A 533 -10.03 9.08 -5.08
N ILE A 534 -9.28 9.71 -4.17
CA ILE A 534 -9.80 10.78 -3.30
C ILE A 534 -10.27 11.96 -4.17
N THR A 535 -9.46 12.40 -5.13
CA THR A 535 -9.84 13.46 -6.07
C THR A 535 -11.16 13.17 -6.79
N LEU A 536 -11.36 11.93 -7.23
CA LEU A 536 -12.59 11.51 -7.92
C LEU A 536 -13.82 11.46 -7.01
N THR A 537 -13.66 11.49 -5.69
CA THR A 537 -14.81 11.58 -4.77
C THR A 537 -15.36 12.98 -4.65
N GLN A 538 -14.60 14.02 -5.08
CA GLN A 538 -15.00 15.41 -4.90
C GLN A 538 -16.30 15.72 -5.63
N ARG A 539 -17.26 16.31 -4.92
CA ARG A 539 -18.55 16.74 -5.44
C ARG A 539 -18.49 18.17 -6.00
N ALA A 540 -19.55 18.58 -6.66
CA ALA A 540 -19.66 19.94 -7.22
C ALA A 540 -19.59 21.05 -6.17
N ASP A 541 -20.00 20.76 -4.92
CA ASP A 541 -19.88 21.64 -3.77
C ASP A 541 -18.47 21.64 -3.13
N SER A 542 -17.51 21.01 -3.77
CA SER A 542 -16.10 20.89 -3.39
C SER A 542 -15.79 19.94 -2.24
N VAL A 543 -16.79 19.31 -1.63
CA VAL A 543 -16.60 18.35 -0.52
C VAL A 543 -16.05 17.03 -1.05
N VAL A 544 -15.09 16.44 -0.35
CA VAL A 544 -14.58 15.09 -0.61
C VAL A 544 -15.15 14.07 0.38
N SER A 545 -15.21 12.80 -0.01
CA SER A 545 -15.64 11.73 0.87
C SER A 545 -14.56 11.40 1.89
N ASP A 546 -14.96 10.95 3.07
CA ASP A 546 -14.04 10.42 4.10
C ASP A 546 -13.49 9.04 3.74
N ILE A 547 -13.98 8.45 2.67
CA ILE A 547 -13.64 7.12 2.15
C ILE A 547 -13.36 7.22 0.64
N ALA A 548 -12.25 6.64 0.19
CA ALA A 548 -11.93 6.59 -1.25
C ALA A 548 -11.43 5.18 -1.66
N PRO A 549 -12.04 4.58 -2.68
CA PRO A 549 -13.24 4.97 -3.44
C PRO A 549 -14.51 5.04 -2.58
N ARG A 550 -15.47 5.86 -2.99
CA ARG A 550 -16.69 6.15 -2.21
C ARG A 550 -17.77 5.05 -2.28
N TYR A 551 -17.45 3.85 -1.89
CA TYR A 551 -18.45 2.77 -1.82
C TYR A 551 -19.50 3.00 -0.76
N TRP A 552 -19.12 3.63 0.34
CA TRP A 552 -20.01 4.23 1.33
C TRP A 552 -19.95 5.74 1.18
N SER A 553 -21.09 6.38 0.93
CA SER A 553 -21.18 7.83 0.68
C SER A 553 -21.12 8.61 1.99
N VAL A 554 -19.97 8.58 2.67
CA VAL A 554 -19.73 9.35 3.89
C VAL A 554 -19.05 10.65 3.51
N TYR A 555 -19.78 11.76 3.65
CA TYR A 555 -19.33 13.13 3.41
C TYR A 555 -19.56 13.93 4.67
N SER A 556 -18.69 13.78 5.65
CA SER A 556 -18.83 14.46 6.94
C SER A 556 -18.48 15.95 6.88
N ASP A 557 -17.83 16.36 5.80
CA ASP A 557 -17.29 17.71 5.60
C ASP A 557 -16.30 18.09 6.73
N ASN A 558 -15.42 17.15 7.02
CA ASN A 558 -14.42 17.20 8.08
C ASN A 558 -13.07 17.65 7.52
N VAL A 559 -12.16 18.14 8.35
CA VAL A 559 -10.80 18.51 7.97
C VAL A 559 -9.83 17.34 8.16
N THR A 560 -9.93 16.67 9.31
CA THR A 560 -8.90 15.75 9.82
C THR A 560 -8.78 14.47 9.01
N TRP A 561 -9.86 13.91 8.48
CA TRP A 561 -9.81 12.75 7.59
C TRP A 561 -9.32 13.12 6.17
N PRO A 562 -9.91 14.11 5.48
CA PRO A 562 -9.41 14.56 4.18
C PRO A 562 -7.96 15.09 4.19
N MET A 563 -7.40 15.40 5.36
CA MET A 563 -5.97 15.73 5.48
C MET A 563 -5.07 14.64 4.89
N ALA A 564 -5.51 13.37 4.84
CA ALA A 564 -4.79 12.29 4.19
C ALA A 564 -4.47 12.57 2.72
N TRP A 565 -5.38 13.21 2.00
CA TRP A 565 -5.17 13.59 0.59
C TRP A 565 -3.90 14.40 0.39
N TYR A 566 -3.69 15.39 1.24
CA TYR A 566 -2.51 16.27 1.22
C TYR A 566 -1.27 15.56 1.77
N THR A 567 -1.42 14.85 2.89
CA THR A 567 -0.31 14.16 3.55
C THR A 567 0.28 13.05 2.65
N VAL A 568 -0.58 12.29 1.97
CA VAL A 568 -0.13 11.22 1.06
C VAL A 568 0.48 11.81 -0.21
N ALA A 569 -0.07 12.90 -0.76
CA ALA A 569 0.56 13.59 -1.89
C ALA A 569 1.94 14.17 -1.52
N ALA A 570 2.08 14.71 -0.30
CA ALA A 570 3.37 15.15 0.24
C ALA A 570 4.36 13.98 0.39
N MET A 571 3.89 12.84 0.89
CA MET A 571 4.69 11.62 1.04
C MET A 571 5.23 11.14 -0.31
N LEU A 572 4.43 11.16 -1.37
CA LEU A 572 4.86 10.76 -2.72
C LEU A 572 5.98 11.67 -3.25
N ASP A 573 5.88 12.98 -3.03
CA ASP A 573 6.93 13.94 -3.37
C ASP A 573 8.20 13.72 -2.55
N GLU A 574 8.06 13.55 -1.24
CA GLU A 574 9.19 13.43 -0.31
C GLU A 574 9.89 12.07 -0.41
N GLN A 575 9.15 10.97 -0.32
CA GLN A 575 9.72 9.62 -0.25
C GLN A 575 10.14 9.09 -1.62
N TYR A 576 9.41 9.44 -2.67
CA TYR A 576 9.63 8.91 -4.03
C TYR A 576 10.15 9.95 -5.02
N GLY A 577 10.08 11.25 -4.70
CA GLY A 577 10.40 12.32 -5.62
C GLY A 577 9.36 12.55 -6.72
N ASP A 578 8.16 11.98 -6.56
CA ASP A 578 7.06 12.11 -7.54
C ASP A 578 6.09 13.21 -7.15
N SER A 579 6.26 14.37 -7.74
CA SER A 579 5.39 15.53 -7.55
C SER A 579 4.15 15.55 -8.46
N GLN A 580 3.98 14.57 -9.36
CA GLN A 580 2.84 14.57 -10.30
C GLN A 580 1.48 14.50 -9.61
N PRO A 581 1.27 13.66 -8.56
CA PRO A 581 0.00 13.65 -7.84
C PRO A 581 -0.37 15.01 -7.24
N ILE A 582 0.62 15.80 -6.79
CA ILE A 582 0.38 17.18 -6.32
C ILE A 582 -0.11 18.06 -7.46
N ARG A 583 0.57 18.03 -8.62
CA ARG A 583 0.18 18.87 -9.77
C ARG A 583 -1.23 18.56 -10.27
N GLU A 584 -1.58 17.27 -10.32
CA GLU A 584 -2.90 16.81 -10.77
C GLU A 584 -4.03 17.16 -9.78
N ALA A 585 -3.75 17.08 -8.46
CA ALA A 585 -4.75 17.30 -7.43
C ALA A 585 -4.81 18.74 -6.89
N TYR A 586 -3.91 19.63 -7.29
CA TYR A 586 -3.79 20.97 -6.70
C TYR A 586 -5.09 21.78 -6.75
N GLU A 587 -5.71 21.91 -7.92
CA GLU A 587 -6.94 22.71 -8.06
C GLU A 587 -8.14 22.09 -7.28
N PRO A 588 -8.40 20.78 -7.32
CA PRO A 588 -9.35 20.16 -6.42
C PRO A 588 -9.07 20.41 -4.93
N MET A 589 -7.81 20.27 -4.50
CA MET A 589 -7.39 20.54 -3.12
C MET A 589 -7.65 21.99 -2.71
N LYS A 590 -7.30 22.96 -3.59
CA LYS A 590 -7.57 24.38 -3.39
C LYS A 590 -9.08 24.64 -3.18
N LYS A 591 -9.93 24.03 -4.01
CA LYS A 591 -11.39 24.17 -3.89
C LYS A 591 -11.91 23.67 -2.54
N PHE A 592 -11.40 22.55 -2.05
CA PHE A 592 -11.79 22.03 -0.75
C PHE A 592 -11.36 22.93 0.40
N MET A 593 -10.12 23.46 0.38
CA MET A 593 -9.63 24.40 1.38
C MET A 593 -10.47 25.67 1.46
N LEU A 594 -10.81 26.25 0.30
CA LEU A 594 -11.65 27.44 0.22
C LEU A 594 -13.09 27.15 0.67
N HIS A 595 -13.61 25.97 0.36
CA HIS A 595 -14.91 25.53 0.86
C HIS A 595 -14.95 25.49 2.38
N LEU A 596 -13.96 24.89 3.04
CA LEU A 596 -13.86 24.83 4.49
C LEU A 596 -13.81 26.23 5.11
N LYS A 597 -12.98 27.13 4.56
CA LYS A 597 -12.90 28.52 4.99
C LYS A 597 -14.26 29.23 4.87
N ASN A 598 -14.89 29.14 3.71
CA ASN A 598 -16.15 29.86 3.46
C ASN A 598 -17.32 29.35 4.31
N ARG A 599 -17.30 28.10 4.74
CA ARG A 599 -18.45 27.48 5.40
C ARG A 599 -18.30 27.34 6.91
N TYR A 600 -17.09 27.13 7.42
CA TYR A 600 -16.85 26.74 8.80
C TYR A 600 -15.88 27.66 9.56
N ASP A 601 -15.45 28.75 8.91
CA ASP A 601 -14.57 29.72 9.57
C ASP A 601 -15.38 30.63 10.50
N ASP A 602 -15.01 30.61 11.76
CA ASP A 602 -15.47 31.53 12.80
C ASP A 602 -14.28 32.37 13.31
N HIS A 603 -14.06 33.53 12.67
CA HIS A 603 -12.95 34.42 13.00
C HIS A 603 -11.55 33.76 12.98
N GLY A 604 -11.30 32.93 12.00
CA GLY A 604 -10.05 32.17 11.80
C GLY A 604 -10.02 30.81 12.48
N ILE A 605 -11.11 30.39 13.12
CA ILE A 605 -11.28 29.09 13.73
C ILE A 605 -12.18 28.22 12.87
N ILE A 606 -11.66 27.10 12.40
CA ILE A 606 -12.46 26.08 11.70
C ILE A 606 -13.24 25.27 12.73
N THR A 607 -14.56 25.41 12.72
CA THR A 607 -15.43 24.84 13.77
C THR A 607 -15.83 23.41 13.53
N ARG A 608 -15.63 22.89 12.31
CA ARG A 608 -16.12 21.57 11.88
C ARG A 608 -15.11 20.46 12.09
N ASP A 609 -15.38 19.61 13.06
CA ASP A 609 -14.79 18.27 13.21
C ASP A 609 -15.89 17.29 13.67
N VAL A 610 -15.80 16.03 13.25
CA VAL A 610 -16.82 15.01 13.49
C VAL A 610 -16.28 13.81 14.25
N TYR A 611 -15.02 13.45 13.99
CA TYR A 611 -14.46 12.22 14.52
C TYR A 611 -13.67 12.41 15.82
N GLY A 612 -13.19 13.61 16.06
CA GLY A 612 -12.31 13.87 17.21
C GLY A 612 -10.95 13.15 17.05
N ASP A 613 -10.28 12.97 18.16
CA ASP A 613 -9.08 12.13 18.25
C ASP A 613 -9.52 10.66 18.45
N TRP A 614 -9.95 10.02 17.33
CA TRP A 614 -10.61 8.72 17.31
C TRP A 614 -9.77 7.64 17.99
N CYS A 615 -10.42 6.68 18.65
CA CYS A 615 -9.77 5.59 19.39
C CYS A 615 -8.79 6.04 20.48
N LEU A 616 -9.07 7.18 21.14
CA LEU A 616 -8.38 7.53 22.36
C LEU A 616 -8.51 6.36 23.37
N PRO A 617 -7.42 5.87 24.00
CA PRO A 617 -7.50 4.80 24.97
C PRO A 617 -8.45 5.19 26.12
N PRO A 618 -9.49 4.41 26.42
CA PRO A 618 -10.36 4.70 27.55
C PRO A 618 -9.66 4.45 28.90
N GLU A 619 -10.22 4.97 29.97
CA GLU A 619 -9.70 4.88 31.35
C GLU A 619 -9.69 3.44 31.87
N SER A 620 -10.55 2.60 31.31
CA SER A 620 -10.70 1.21 31.67
C SER A 620 -10.89 0.35 30.41
N PRO A 621 -10.30 -0.84 30.34
CA PRO A 621 -10.45 -1.75 29.20
C PRO A 621 -11.90 -2.13 28.87
N GLU A 622 -12.84 -1.97 29.79
CA GLU A 622 -14.26 -2.28 29.59
C GLU A 622 -15.02 -1.18 28.82
N LEU A 623 -14.44 0.00 28.67
CA LEU A 623 -15.03 1.11 27.93
C LEU A 623 -14.61 1.05 26.44
N ILE A 624 -15.50 1.48 25.53
CA ILE A 624 -15.17 1.64 24.11
C ILE A 624 -14.44 2.98 23.89
N HIS A 625 -14.98 4.02 24.48
CA HIS A 625 -14.45 5.39 24.39
C HIS A 625 -14.25 5.97 25.78
N SER A 626 -13.29 6.87 25.92
CA SER A 626 -13.11 7.64 27.13
C SER A 626 -14.39 8.41 27.49
N LYS A 627 -14.74 8.42 28.75
CA LYS A 627 -15.83 9.23 29.30
C LYS A 627 -15.30 10.47 30.01
N ASP A 628 -14.00 10.58 30.19
CA ASP A 628 -13.35 11.72 30.82
C ASP A 628 -13.13 12.84 29.79
N SER A 629 -13.94 13.90 29.89
CA SER A 629 -13.87 15.07 29.03
C SER A 629 -12.52 15.81 29.10
N THR A 630 -11.76 15.65 30.19
CA THR A 630 -10.42 16.24 30.31
C THR A 630 -9.35 15.58 29.46
N ARG A 631 -9.65 14.37 28.94
CA ARG A 631 -8.79 13.61 28.03
C ARG A 631 -9.17 13.79 26.58
N ILE A 632 -10.38 14.29 26.29
CA ILE A 632 -10.92 14.43 24.94
C ILE A 632 -10.56 15.80 24.37
N THR A 633 -9.79 15.83 23.29
CA THR A 633 -9.47 17.06 22.55
C THR A 633 -10.69 17.56 21.79
N ARG A 634 -11.02 18.85 21.94
CA ARG A 634 -12.21 19.44 21.31
C ARG A 634 -12.06 19.55 19.79
N GLY A 635 -13.17 19.31 19.06
CA GLY A 635 -13.18 19.31 17.59
C GLY A 635 -12.60 20.58 16.95
N PRO A 636 -12.97 21.80 17.36
CA PRO A 636 -12.41 23.02 16.79
C PRO A 636 -10.88 23.17 16.93
N VAL A 637 -10.29 22.60 18.00
CA VAL A 637 -8.83 22.56 18.16
C VAL A 637 -8.20 21.68 17.07
N LEU A 638 -8.73 20.48 16.89
CA LEU A 638 -8.26 19.53 15.89
C LEU A 638 -8.43 20.07 14.45
N ALA A 639 -9.63 20.57 14.15
CA ALA A 639 -9.94 21.09 12.82
C ALA A 639 -9.07 22.29 12.44
N THR A 640 -8.91 23.25 13.36
CA THR A 640 -8.12 24.47 13.10
C THR A 640 -6.64 24.17 12.99
N ALA A 641 -6.10 23.30 13.86
CA ALA A 641 -4.70 22.86 13.76
C ALA A 641 -4.43 22.12 12.45
N ALA A 642 -5.33 21.19 12.05
CA ALA A 642 -5.24 20.50 10.78
C ALA A 642 -5.32 21.48 9.59
N TYR A 643 -6.25 22.42 9.61
CA TYR A 643 -6.40 23.42 8.55
C TYR A 643 -5.13 24.28 8.38
N TYR A 644 -4.53 24.71 9.48
CA TYR A 644 -3.23 25.41 9.44
C TYR A 644 -2.15 24.55 8.78
N ARG A 645 -2.03 23.28 9.17
CA ARG A 645 -1.08 22.34 8.52
C ARG A 645 -1.34 22.25 7.03
N LEU A 646 -2.62 22.19 6.62
CA LEU A 646 -2.99 22.13 5.19
C LEU A 646 -2.63 23.43 4.46
N CYS A 647 -2.77 24.61 5.07
CA CYS A 647 -2.29 25.87 4.47
C CYS A 647 -0.78 25.82 4.18
N ARG A 648 0.02 25.29 5.13
CA ARG A 648 1.47 25.11 4.93
C ARG A 648 1.80 24.13 3.82
N LEU A 649 1.05 23.04 3.68
CA LEU A 649 1.21 22.09 2.56
C LEU A 649 0.80 22.72 1.23
N MET A 650 -0.31 23.47 1.19
CA MET A 650 -0.79 24.13 -0.02
C MET A 650 0.15 25.25 -0.49
N GLU A 651 0.82 25.95 0.43
CA GLU A 651 1.90 26.90 0.10
C GLU A 651 3.00 26.19 -0.71
N ARG A 652 3.48 25.05 -0.21
CA ARG A 652 4.49 24.22 -0.90
C ARG A 652 3.97 23.68 -2.23
N PHE A 653 2.75 23.18 -2.24
CA PHE A 653 2.10 22.59 -3.42
C PHE A 653 1.86 23.63 -4.52
N ALA A 654 1.56 24.88 -4.15
CA ALA A 654 1.44 25.98 -5.10
C ALA A 654 2.76 26.19 -5.88
N GLY A 655 3.90 26.16 -5.18
CA GLY A 655 5.22 26.21 -5.81
C GLY A 655 5.47 25.04 -6.76
N ILE A 656 5.19 23.82 -6.32
CA ILE A 656 5.35 22.59 -7.13
C ILE A 656 4.43 22.59 -8.36
N ALA A 657 3.20 23.07 -8.22
CA ALA A 657 2.22 23.15 -9.31
C ALA A 657 2.42 24.36 -10.24
N GLY A 658 3.40 25.22 -9.97
CA GLY A 658 3.65 26.44 -10.74
C GLY A 658 2.59 27.53 -10.55
N LYS A 659 1.83 27.47 -9.43
CA LYS A 659 0.77 28.41 -9.06
C LYS A 659 1.31 29.50 -8.11
N THR A 660 2.35 30.19 -8.52
CA THR A 660 3.09 31.12 -7.67
C THR A 660 2.25 32.23 -7.06
N ALA A 661 1.19 32.68 -7.75
CA ALA A 661 0.24 33.65 -7.22
C ALA A 661 -0.52 33.15 -5.98
N ASP A 662 -0.69 31.84 -5.84
CA ASP A 662 -1.41 31.24 -4.70
C ASP A 662 -0.52 31.09 -3.45
N VAL A 663 0.81 31.23 -3.58
CA VAL A 663 1.73 31.12 -2.44
C VAL A 663 1.38 32.16 -1.37
N ALA A 664 1.21 33.43 -1.76
CA ALA A 664 0.85 34.51 -0.85
C ALA A 664 -0.53 34.28 -0.18
N LEU A 665 -1.50 33.72 -0.92
CA LEU A 665 -2.81 33.35 -0.39
C LEU A 665 -2.67 32.36 0.79
N TRP A 666 -1.91 31.29 0.58
CA TRP A 666 -1.74 30.26 1.59
C TRP A 666 -0.91 30.70 2.79
N GLN A 667 0.07 31.56 2.57
CA GLN A 667 0.83 32.20 3.65
C GLN A 667 -0.08 33.06 4.52
N GLU A 668 -0.90 33.88 3.92
CA GLU A 668 -1.82 34.75 4.65
C GLU A 668 -2.88 33.94 5.41
N MET A 669 -3.51 32.97 4.75
CA MET A 669 -4.50 32.11 5.42
C MET A 669 -3.87 31.32 6.59
N GLY A 670 -2.65 30.83 6.42
CA GLY A 670 -1.91 30.16 7.48
C GLY A 670 -1.59 31.09 8.66
N ARG A 671 -1.15 32.33 8.36
CA ARG A 671 -0.87 33.36 9.39
C ARG A 671 -2.13 33.68 10.20
N GLU A 672 -3.24 34.01 9.53
CA GLU A 672 -4.52 34.32 10.17
C GLU A 672 -5.01 33.15 11.05
N THR A 673 -4.93 31.92 10.54
CA THR A 673 -5.35 30.74 11.28
C THR A 673 -4.48 30.50 12.51
N ARG A 674 -3.15 30.64 12.42
CA ARG A 674 -2.23 30.52 13.56
C ARG A 674 -2.51 31.57 14.63
N GLU A 675 -2.70 32.82 14.24
CA GLU A 675 -3.03 33.90 15.17
C GLU A 675 -4.37 33.65 15.88
N ALA A 676 -5.40 33.26 15.13
CA ALA A 676 -6.72 32.95 15.69
C ALA A 676 -6.65 31.74 16.64
N PHE A 677 -5.93 30.70 16.25
CA PHE A 677 -5.73 29.51 17.08
C PHE A 677 -5.09 29.86 18.42
N ASN A 678 -4.05 30.67 18.42
CA ASN A 678 -3.37 31.08 19.64
C ASN A 678 -4.25 31.98 20.48
N ARG A 679 -4.96 32.99 19.91
CA ARG A 679 -5.89 33.84 20.66
C ARG A 679 -6.99 33.02 21.33
N ARG A 680 -7.47 31.94 20.70
CA ARG A 680 -8.63 31.20 21.19
C ARG A 680 -8.28 30.09 22.16
N PHE A 681 -7.16 29.39 21.93
CA PHE A 681 -6.86 28.11 22.60
C PHE A 681 -5.59 28.14 23.46
N TYR A 682 -4.65 29.05 23.22
CA TYR A 682 -3.42 29.13 24.03
C TYR A 682 -3.66 29.86 25.32
N HIS A 683 -3.38 29.18 26.45
CA HIS A 683 -3.40 29.75 27.79
C HIS A 683 -1.98 30.17 28.16
N ALA A 684 -1.64 31.44 27.88
CA ALA A 684 -0.29 31.97 28.09
C ALA A 684 0.15 31.97 29.58
N ASP A 685 -0.78 32.07 30.51
CA ASP A 685 -0.50 31.95 31.94
C ASP A 685 -0.09 30.54 32.35
N LYS A 686 -0.60 29.51 31.66
CA LYS A 686 -0.44 28.09 31.97
C LYS A 686 0.53 27.36 31.06
N GLY A 687 0.71 27.85 29.85
CA GLY A 687 1.60 27.25 28.83
C GLY A 687 1.05 25.99 28.21
N TRP A 688 -0.25 25.96 27.94
CA TRP A 688 -0.88 24.82 27.21
C TRP A 688 -2.04 25.25 26.33
N TYR A 689 -2.51 24.33 25.50
CA TYR A 689 -3.67 24.56 24.64
C TYR A 689 -4.93 23.93 25.19
N ASP A 690 -6.02 24.69 25.09
CA ASP A 690 -7.41 24.32 25.35
C ASP A 690 -7.58 23.64 26.73
N ASN A 691 -7.99 22.36 26.77
CA ASN A 691 -8.14 21.59 28.01
C ASN A 691 -6.87 20.78 28.38
N ASN A 692 -5.71 21.17 27.85
CA ASN A 692 -4.42 20.55 28.13
C ASN A 692 -4.32 19.06 27.81
N THR A 693 -4.94 18.57 26.73
CA THR A 693 -4.74 17.20 26.27
C THR A 693 -3.36 17.03 25.64
N VAL A 694 -2.79 15.83 25.73
CA VAL A 694 -1.52 15.51 25.05
C VAL A 694 -1.64 15.78 23.56
N THR A 695 -2.77 15.38 22.93
CA THR A 695 -3.03 15.61 21.50
C THR A 695 -3.05 17.09 21.14
N ALA A 696 -3.76 17.95 21.88
CA ALA A 696 -3.81 19.38 21.58
C ALA A 696 -2.42 20.02 21.59
N ASN A 697 -1.62 19.70 22.62
CA ASN A 697 -0.29 20.27 22.79
C ASN A 697 0.72 19.70 21.75
N ILE A 698 0.70 18.38 21.49
CA ILE A 698 1.65 17.78 20.56
C ILE A 698 1.39 18.19 19.11
N LEU A 699 0.12 18.32 18.70
CA LEU A 699 -0.23 18.82 17.37
C LEU A 699 0.18 20.28 17.19
N ALA A 700 -0.03 21.13 18.20
CA ALA A 700 0.40 22.53 18.17
C ALA A 700 1.93 22.65 18.01
N LEU A 701 2.69 21.86 18.76
CA LEU A 701 4.15 21.79 18.67
C LEU A 701 4.62 21.30 17.28
N ARG A 702 4.15 20.15 16.90
CA ARG A 702 4.60 19.47 15.66
C ARG A 702 4.26 20.23 14.37
N TRP A 703 3.14 20.95 14.39
CA TRP A 703 2.69 21.66 13.20
C TRP A 703 3.11 23.15 13.20
N GLY A 704 3.83 23.62 14.25
CA GLY A 704 4.40 24.98 14.29
C GLY A 704 3.39 26.06 14.64
N LEU A 705 2.36 25.70 15.42
CA LEU A 705 1.35 26.66 15.89
C LEU A 705 1.82 27.43 17.12
N VAL A 706 2.70 26.84 17.93
CA VAL A 706 3.16 27.42 19.20
C VAL A 706 3.85 28.78 18.94
N PRO A 707 3.59 29.82 19.78
CA PRO A 707 4.33 31.08 19.73
C PRO A 707 5.82 30.83 19.93
N GLU A 708 6.65 31.62 19.27
CA GLU A 708 8.11 31.54 19.39
C GLU A 708 8.56 31.72 20.84
N GLY A 709 9.40 30.83 21.31
CA GLY A 709 9.92 30.80 22.69
C GLY A 709 9.07 30.08 23.73
N GLU A 710 7.81 29.68 23.38
CA GLU A 710 6.91 28.99 24.29
C GLU A 710 6.95 27.45 24.12
N GLU A 711 7.72 26.94 23.14
CA GLU A 711 7.73 25.51 22.78
C GLU A 711 8.15 24.63 23.96
N ALA A 712 9.18 25.01 24.67
CA ALA A 712 9.67 24.26 25.84
C ALA A 712 8.62 24.18 26.96
N ARG A 713 7.84 25.25 27.14
CA ARG A 713 6.80 25.32 28.16
C ARG A 713 5.60 24.44 27.79
N VAL A 714 5.15 24.51 26.54
CA VAL A 714 4.06 23.65 26.06
C VAL A 714 4.49 22.18 26.07
N PHE A 715 5.74 21.90 25.67
CA PHE A 715 6.25 20.54 25.71
C PHE A 715 6.38 19.99 27.12
N GLY A 716 6.73 20.85 28.08
CA GLY A 716 6.74 20.51 29.52
C GLY A 716 5.38 19.99 30.01
N GLN A 717 4.27 20.53 29.48
CA GLN A 717 2.92 20.05 29.79
C GLN A 717 2.64 18.65 29.19
N VAL A 718 3.11 18.38 27.97
CA VAL A 718 3.04 17.03 27.38
C VAL A 718 3.74 16.02 28.27
N VAL A 719 4.98 16.32 28.67
CA VAL A 719 5.78 15.44 29.55
C VAL A 719 5.10 15.26 30.92
N ALA A 720 4.66 16.33 31.54
CA ALA A 720 4.00 16.27 32.85
C ALA A 720 2.75 15.38 32.83
N LYS A 721 1.93 15.53 31.80
CA LYS A 721 0.72 14.69 31.62
C LYS A 721 1.05 13.22 31.39
N MET A 722 2.07 12.93 30.59
CA MET A 722 2.42 11.54 30.24
C MET A 722 3.14 10.81 31.38
N THR A 723 3.75 11.54 32.32
CA THR A 723 4.50 10.96 33.44
C THR A 723 3.79 11.10 34.79
N ALA A 724 2.58 11.66 34.82
CA ALA A 724 1.84 11.92 36.04
C ALA A 724 1.58 10.66 36.88
N ASP A 725 1.27 9.56 36.23
CA ASP A 725 0.95 8.29 36.89
C ASP A 725 2.14 7.30 36.93
N GLY A 726 3.37 7.79 36.72
CA GLY A 726 4.60 6.99 36.71
C GLY A 726 5.01 6.55 35.32
N THR A 727 4.85 5.29 34.95
CA THR A 727 5.26 4.77 33.63
C THR A 727 4.42 5.38 32.51
N PRO A 728 5.02 6.03 31.50
CA PRO A 728 4.31 6.62 30.38
C PRO A 728 3.53 5.58 29.58
N HIS A 729 2.30 5.92 29.22
CA HIS A 729 1.41 5.15 28.35
C HIS A 729 0.88 6.02 27.21
N ILE A 730 0.38 5.38 26.14
CA ILE A 730 -0.33 6.07 25.07
C ILE A 730 -1.59 6.74 25.66
N SER A 731 -1.71 8.04 25.45
CA SER A 731 -2.83 8.88 25.92
C SER A 731 -3.43 9.72 24.79
N THR A 732 -3.19 9.30 23.54
CA THR A 732 -3.65 9.93 22.29
C THR A 732 -4.51 8.96 21.49
N GLY A 733 -5.46 9.50 20.73
CA GLY A 733 -6.17 8.76 19.68
C GLY A 733 -5.38 8.76 18.37
N VAL A 734 -6.08 8.51 17.26
CA VAL A 734 -5.47 8.39 15.93
C VAL A 734 -4.66 9.62 15.54
N LEU A 735 -5.19 10.83 15.77
CA LEU A 735 -4.51 12.07 15.35
C LEU A 735 -3.25 12.34 16.16
N GLY A 736 -3.32 12.22 17.48
CA GLY A 736 -2.16 12.44 18.33
C GLY A 736 -1.11 11.35 18.18
N THR A 737 -1.51 10.08 17.99
CA THR A 737 -0.61 8.95 17.76
C THR A 737 0.17 9.08 16.43
N GLN A 738 -0.30 9.86 15.48
CA GLN A 738 0.43 10.17 14.25
C GLN A 738 1.62 11.13 14.43
N GLU A 739 1.77 11.76 15.58
CA GLU A 739 2.80 12.77 15.84
C GLU A 739 3.56 12.56 17.16
N ILE A 740 3.12 11.64 18.02
CA ILE A 740 3.61 11.56 19.41
C ILE A 740 5.05 11.04 19.51
N MET A 741 5.41 9.97 18.78
CA MET A 741 6.73 9.37 18.88
C MET A 741 7.83 10.30 18.37
N ARG A 742 7.59 10.90 17.22
CA ARG A 742 8.49 11.91 16.63
C ARG A 742 8.52 13.16 17.51
N GLY A 743 7.37 13.65 17.96
CA GLY A 743 7.27 14.85 18.79
C GLY A 743 8.05 14.73 20.09
N LEU A 744 7.88 13.64 20.82
CA LEU A 744 8.66 13.39 22.04
C LEU A 744 10.17 13.40 21.77
N THR A 745 10.60 12.79 20.69
CA THR A 745 12.02 12.67 20.37
C THR A 745 12.62 13.99 19.86
N ASP A 746 11.89 14.76 19.04
CA ASP A 746 12.36 16.04 18.49
C ASP A 746 12.53 17.11 19.59
N TYR A 747 11.67 17.06 20.63
CA TYR A 747 11.76 17.95 21.78
C TYR A 747 12.60 17.36 22.94
N GLY A 748 13.42 16.33 22.68
CA GLY A 748 14.47 15.86 23.60
C GLY A 748 14.05 14.78 24.60
N ARG A 749 12.82 14.23 24.52
CA ARG A 749 12.35 13.14 25.40
C ARG A 749 12.19 11.82 24.61
N GLY A 750 13.23 11.44 23.85
CA GLY A 750 13.33 10.13 23.21
C GLY A 750 13.29 8.94 24.18
N ASP A 751 13.60 9.16 25.46
CA ASP A 751 13.42 8.21 26.56
C ASP A 751 11.96 7.84 26.77
N ILE A 752 11.06 8.82 26.74
CA ILE A 752 9.60 8.57 26.83
C ILE A 752 9.12 7.82 25.58
N ALA A 753 9.55 8.25 24.39
CA ALA A 753 9.19 7.55 23.16
C ALA A 753 9.65 6.08 23.18
N TYR A 754 10.87 5.81 23.65
CA TYR A 754 11.38 4.46 23.84
C TYR A 754 10.55 3.66 24.85
N THR A 755 10.19 4.27 25.99
CA THR A 755 9.29 3.64 26.97
C THR A 755 7.95 3.27 26.35
N LEU A 756 7.33 4.15 25.56
CA LEU A 756 6.08 3.84 24.86
C LEU A 756 6.22 2.66 23.89
N ALA A 757 7.34 2.60 23.15
CA ALA A 757 7.60 1.54 22.18
C ALA A 757 7.83 0.17 22.81
N THR A 758 8.33 0.13 24.06
CA THR A 758 8.70 -1.11 24.79
C THR A 758 7.70 -1.47 25.90
N ASN A 759 6.74 -0.57 26.19
CA ASN A 759 5.74 -0.81 27.22
C ASN A 759 4.84 -2.00 26.87
N ARG A 760 4.59 -2.88 27.85
CA ARG A 760 3.76 -4.10 27.70
C ARG A 760 2.46 -4.06 28.49
N THR A 761 2.21 -2.96 29.23
CA THR A 761 0.97 -2.76 29.97
C THR A 761 -0.03 -1.90 29.19
N TYR A 762 -1.31 -2.00 29.52
CA TYR A 762 -2.36 -1.24 28.85
C TYR A 762 -2.28 0.26 29.17
N PRO A 763 -2.47 1.16 28.18
CA PRO A 763 -2.54 0.89 26.74
C PRO A 763 -1.16 1.01 26.06
N SER A 764 -0.79 -0.01 25.29
CA SER A 764 0.47 -0.03 24.51
C SER A 764 0.44 -1.04 23.37
N TRP A 765 1.36 -0.93 22.41
CA TRP A 765 1.55 -1.93 21.35
C TRP A 765 2.04 -3.27 21.90
N GLY A 766 2.91 -3.25 22.92
CA GLY A 766 3.39 -4.46 23.59
C GLY A 766 2.26 -5.21 24.31
N PHE A 767 1.29 -4.50 24.88
CA PHE A 767 0.08 -5.13 25.41
C PHE A 767 -0.67 -5.96 24.35
N MET A 768 -0.79 -5.45 23.12
CA MET A 768 -1.43 -6.20 22.04
C MET A 768 -0.67 -7.50 21.75
N THR A 769 0.66 -7.44 21.63
CA THR A 769 1.50 -8.63 21.35
C THR A 769 1.45 -9.66 22.47
N ASP A 770 1.45 -9.25 23.71
CA ASP A 770 1.32 -10.13 24.88
C ASP A 770 -0.03 -10.83 24.94
N HIS A 771 -1.06 -10.22 24.36
CA HIS A 771 -2.40 -10.81 24.26
C HIS A 771 -2.64 -11.52 22.92
N GLY A 772 -1.54 -11.91 22.23
CA GLY A 772 -1.56 -12.78 21.05
C GLY A 772 -1.80 -12.09 19.72
N ALA A 773 -1.64 -10.76 19.65
CA ALA A 773 -1.66 -10.03 18.38
C ALA A 773 -0.50 -10.48 17.48
N THR A 774 -0.79 -10.72 16.22
CA THR A 774 0.18 -10.92 15.14
C THR A 774 0.01 -9.87 14.02
N THR A 775 -0.91 -8.94 14.26
CA THR A 775 -1.23 -7.72 13.51
C THR A 775 -1.69 -6.67 14.51
N ILE A 776 -1.67 -5.38 14.15
CA ILE A 776 -2.14 -4.31 15.04
C ILE A 776 -3.68 -4.32 15.12
N TRP A 777 -4.20 -4.11 16.32
CA TRP A 777 -5.64 -4.02 16.59
C TRP A 777 -6.20 -2.62 16.31
N GLU A 778 -7.51 -2.56 16.10
CA GLU A 778 -8.27 -1.31 15.96
C GLU A 778 -8.41 -0.55 17.29
N LEU A 779 -8.60 -1.28 18.38
CA LEU A 779 -8.78 -0.74 19.72
C LEU A 779 -7.61 -1.12 20.63
N TRP A 780 -7.14 -0.22 21.46
CA TRP A 780 -6.08 -0.48 22.44
C TRP A 780 -6.41 -1.62 23.40
N ASN A 781 -7.69 -1.75 23.78
CA ASN A 781 -8.20 -2.80 24.66
C ASN A 781 -8.72 -4.04 23.91
N GLY A 782 -8.52 -4.12 22.62
CA GLY A 782 -8.98 -5.23 21.80
C GLY A 782 -10.49 -5.43 21.85
N ALA A 783 -10.97 -6.66 22.03
CA ALA A 783 -12.39 -6.99 22.06
C ALA A 783 -13.01 -6.97 23.46
N THR A 784 -12.36 -6.37 24.46
CA THR A 784 -12.81 -6.41 25.86
C THR A 784 -14.11 -5.63 26.04
N ALA A 785 -14.19 -4.37 25.53
CA ALA A 785 -15.36 -3.51 25.71
C ALA A 785 -16.47 -3.80 24.68
N ASN A 786 -16.12 -3.85 23.41
CA ASN A 786 -17.06 -4.10 22.31
C ASN A 786 -16.52 -5.13 21.32
N PRO A 787 -16.96 -6.38 21.47
CA PRO A 787 -16.49 -7.44 20.60
C PRO A 787 -16.88 -7.28 19.13
N ARG A 788 -17.89 -6.45 18.81
CA ARG A 788 -18.31 -6.20 17.42
C ARG A 788 -17.46 -5.12 16.71
N MET A 789 -16.83 -4.24 17.48
CA MET A 789 -16.09 -3.12 16.92
C MET A 789 -14.67 -3.49 16.56
N ASN A 790 -13.95 -4.20 17.41
CA ASN A 790 -12.52 -4.42 17.23
C ASN A 790 -12.20 -5.33 16.04
N SER A 791 -11.45 -4.79 15.07
CA SER A 791 -10.68 -5.58 14.10
C SER A 791 -9.35 -6.01 14.73
N GLY A 792 -8.99 -7.28 14.57
CA GLY A 792 -7.68 -7.78 14.99
C GLY A 792 -6.56 -7.43 14.00
N ASN A 793 -6.90 -6.80 12.86
CA ASN A 793 -5.96 -6.43 11.81
C ASN A 793 -6.33 -5.05 11.25
N HIS A 794 -5.80 -4.02 11.88
CA HIS A 794 -6.07 -2.62 11.56
C HIS A 794 -4.77 -1.81 11.54
N ILE A 795 -4.71 -0.72 10.79
CA ILE A 795 -3.44 -0.01 10.59
C ILE A 795 -3.38 1.33 11.35
N MET A 796 -4.51 1.95 11.67
CA MET A 796 -4.56 3.34 12.14
C MET A 796 -3.75 3.58 13.43
N LEU A 797 -3.71 2.62 14.37
CA LEU A 797 -2.98 2.75 15.63
C LEU A 797 -1.46 2.54 15.51
N LEU A 798 -0.93 2.26 14.30
CA LEU A 798 0.50 2.38 14.05
C LEU A 798 0.99 3.83 14.19
N GLY A 799 0.14 4.80 13.84
CA GLY A 799 0.50 6.20 13.94
C GLY A 799 1.82 6.52 13.24
N ASP A 800 2.77 7.12 13.98
CA ASP A 800 4.11 7.43 13.49
C ASP A 800 5.20 6.44 13.99
N LEU A 801 4.79 5.31 14.58
CA LEU A 801 5.73 4.35 15.20
C LEU A 801 6.75 3.79 14.20
N VAL A 802 6.31 3.33 13.01
CA VAL A 802 7.22 2.79 11.98
C VAL A 802 8.16 3.88 11.46
N ILE A 803 7.66 5.10 11.29
CA ILE A 803 8.49 6.25 10.92
C ILE A 803 9.56 6.47 11.97
N TRP A 804 9.20 6.39 13.25
CA TRP A 804 10.11 6.56 14.36
C TRP A 804 11.18 5.45 14.40
N TYR A 805 10.83 4.20 14.10
CA TYR A 805 11.79 3.10 13.99
C TYR A 805 12.89 3.40 12.95
N TYR A 806 12.49 3.84 11.75
CA TYR A 806 13.45 4.12 10.69
C TYR A 806 14.18 5.44 10.86
N GLN A 807 13.46 6.54 11.13
CA GLN A 807 14.07 7.87 11.17
C GLN A 807 14.84 8.16 12.46
N TYR A 808 14.46 7.52 13.56
CA TYR A 808 15.07 7.81 14.86
C TYR A 808 15.91 6.66 15.39
N LEU A 809 15.40 5.45 15.53
CA LEU A 809 16.22 4.35 16.04
C LEU A 809 17.32 3.96 15.03
N ALA A 810 16.98 3.77 13.78
CA ALA A 810 17.96 3.52 12.73
C ALA A 810 18.64 4.80 12.23
N GLY A 811 17.98 5.95 12.37
CA GLY A 811 18.48 7.24 11.93
C GLY A 811 18.40 7.48 10.42
N ILE A 812 17.59 6.72 9.67
CA ILE A 812 17.45 6.85 8.21
C ILE A 812 16.39 7.91 7.88
N GLY A 813 16.82 9.13 7.62
CA GLY A 813 16.01 10.26 7.22
C GLY A 813 16.56 10.98 5.99
N GLN A 814 16.01 12.14 5.70
CA GLN A 814 16.49 13.03 4.63
C GLN A 814 16.42 14.49 5.06
N THR A 815 17.18 15.35 4.40
CA THR A 815 17.15 16.80 4.63
C THR A 815 15.83 17.39 4.07
N SER A 816 15.44 18.56 4.54
CA SER A 816 14.16 19.21 4.14
C SER A 816 14.07 19.58 2.66
N ASP A 817 15.20 19.82 2.01
CA ASP A 817 15.34 20.12 0.59
C ASP A 817 15.45 18.87 -0.30
N SER A 818 15.61 17.68 0.31
CA SER A 818 15.71 16.40 -0.38
C SER A 818 14.36 15.93 -0.95
N ARG A 819 14.42 15.19 -2.06
CA ARG A 819 13.31 14.41 -2.61
C ARG A 819 13.82 13.03 -3.01
N GLY A 820 13.09 12.01 -2.59
CA GLY A 820 13.45 10.62 -2.86
C GLY A 820 14.78 10.19 -2.25
N TYR A 821 15.26 10.87 -1.20
CA TYR A 821 16.55 10.63 -0.56
C TYR A 821 17.78 11.03 -1.40
N SER A 822 17.67 12.07 -2.21
CA SER A 822 18.82 12.66 -2.90
C SER A 822 19.85 13.21 -1.91
N HIS A 823 19.40 13.77 -0.79
CA HIS A 823 20.21 14.23 0.34
C HIS A 823 19.74 13.55 1.62
N ILE A 824 20.52 12.56 2.08
CA ILE A 824 20.20 11.71 3.22
C ILE A 824 20.64 12.40 4.51
N ARG A 825 19.88 12.21 5.59
CA ARG A 825 20.34 12.48 6.95
C ARG A 825 20.37 11.18 7.71
N LEU A 826 21.57 10.80 8.18
CA LEU A 826 21.76 9.66 9.05
C LEU A 826 21.97 10.15 10.50
N GLN A 827 20.98 9.92 11.38
CA GLN A 827 20.99 10.46 12.75
C GLN A 827 20.35 9.47 13.73
N PRO A 828 21.02 8.37 14.09
CA PRO A 828 20.43 7.41 15.01
C PRO A 828 20.31 8.00 16.44
N ARG A 829 19.23 7.68 17.11
CA ARG A 829 19.06 7.84 18.55
C ARG A 829 19.42 6.52 19.21
N ILE A 830 20.27 6.57 20.22
CA ILE A 830 20.82 5.40 20.89
C ILE A 830 20.21 5.31 22.30
N PRO A 831 19.05 4.68 22.50
CA PRO A 831 18.46 4.48 23.83
C PRO A 831 19.34 3.54 24.66
N GLU A 832 19.36 3.75 25.98
CA GLU A 832 20.14 2.90 26.90
C GLU A 832 19.72 1.43 26.87
N GLY A 833 18.44 1.16 26.63
CA GLY A 833 17.87 -0.20 26.58
C GLY A 833 18.21 -1.00 25.32
N LEU A 834 18.80 -0.38 24.29
CA LEU A 834 19.14 -1.08 23.04
C LEU A 834 20.64 -1.31 22.91
N SER A 835 21.03 -2.54 22.59
CA SER A 835 22.41 -2.88 22.24
C SER A 835 22.67 -2.86 20.73
N HIS A 836 21.65 -2.98 19.87
CA HIS A 836 21.79 -2.84 18.42
C HIS A 836 20.48 -2.45 17.73
N VAL A 837 20.63 -1.83 16.56
CA VAL A 837 19.59 -1.69 15.52
C VAL A 837 20.20 -1.98 14.16
N ASN A 838 19.54 -2.80 13.37
CA ASN A 838 19.88 -3.08 11.98
C ASN A 838 18.69 -2.66 11.10
N ALA A 839 18.91 -1.73 10.18
CA ALA A 839 17.87 -1.29 9.27
C ALA A 839 18.38 -1.11 7.86
N THR A 840 17.53 -1.44 6.90
CA THR A 840 17.76 -1.16 5.48
C THR A 840 16.56 -0.46 4.90
N TYR A 841 16.80 0.44 3.96
CA TYR A 841 15.75 1.06 3.16
C TYR A 841 16.22 1.25 1.72
N ARG A 842 15.48 0.71 0.77
CA ARG A 842 15.74 0.90 -0.66
C ARG A 842 14.96 2.11 -1.17
N SER A 843 15.63 3.26 -1.16
CA SER A 843 15.12 4.51 -1.71
C SER A 843 15.04 4.46 -3.25
N PRO A 844 14.40 5.45 -3.91
CA PRO A 844 14.47 5.58 -5.37
C PRO A 844 15.89 5.62 -5.95
N TYR A 845 16.87 6.13 -5.20
CA TYR A 845 18.28 6.16 -5.60
C TYR A 845 19.05 4.87 -5.34
N GLY A 846 18.61 4.04 -4.40
CA GLY A 846 19.29 2.78 -4.06
C GLY A 846 19.18 2.44 -2.58
N LEU A 847 20.02 1.49 -2.17
CA LEU A 847 20.01 0.96 -0.82
C LEU A 847 20.68 1.91 0.17
N ILE A 848 19.96 2.24 1.23
CA ILE A 848 20.45 2.91 2.42
C ILE A 848 20.48 1.87 3.52
N GLU A 849 21.60 1.75 4.22
CA GLU A 849 21.73 0.89 5.40
C GLU A 849 22.18 1.72 6.59
N SER A 850 21.70 1.34 7.77
CA SER A 850 22.18 1.84 9.07
C SER A 850 22.18 0.68 10.05
N ARG A 851 23.37 0.28 10.49
CA ARG A 851 23.57 -0.83 11.42
C ARG A 851 24.48 -0.36 12.54
N TRP A 852 23.93 -0.22 13.73
CA TRP A 852 24.73 0.15 14.86
C TRP A 852 24.64 -0.87 15.98
N ARG A 853 25.75 -0.99 16.70
CA ARG A 853 25.89 -1.81 17.91
C ARG A 853 26.55 -0.97 18.99
N ARG A 854 26.06 -1.13 20.22
CA ARG A 854 26.61 -0.50 21.41
C ARG A 854 27.25 -1.55 22.30
N ASP A 855 28.54 -1.35 22.65
CA ASP A 855 29.30 -2.14 23.60
C ASP A 855 29.68 -1.20 24.75
N GLY A 856 28.97 -1.28 25.88
CA GLY A 856 29.09 -0.31 26.96
C GLY A 856 28.82 1.12 26.48
N ASN A 857 29.81 1.99 26.52
CA ASN A 857 29.72 3.37 26.04
C ASN A 857 30.30 3.55 24.62
N MET A 858 30.68 2.48 23.95
CA MET A 858 31.18 2.55 22.57
C MET A 858 30.09 2.18 21.57
N LEU A 859 29.86 3.05 20.61
CA LEU A 859 29.02 2.85 19.45
C LEU A 859 29.88 2.43 18.27
N HIS A 860 29.56 1.30 17.65
CA HIS A 860 30.08 0.89 16.35
C HIS A 860 28.92 1.01 15.33
N TRP A 861 29.09 1.86 14.33
CA TRP A 861 28.04 2.17 13.40
C TRP A 861 28.52 2.03 11.95
N GLN A 862 27.95 1.12 11.21
CA GLN A 862 28.14 0.94 9.78
C GLN A 862 26.92 1.51 9.02
N PHE A 863 27.17 2.23 7.94
CA PHE A 863 26.11 2.78 7.09
C PHE A 863 26.51 2.79 5.63
N THR A 864 25.48 2.65 4.75
CA THR A 864 25.64 2.66 3.29
C THR A 864 24.81 3.81 2.71
N ILE A 865 25.44 4.57 1.80
CA ILE A 865 24.87 5.70 1.07
C ILE A 865 24.89 5.33 -0.43
N PRO A 866 23.73 5.32 -1.12
CA PRO A 866 23.67 4.93 -2.53
C PRO A 866 24.36 5.93 -3.46
N ALA A 867 24.78 5.47 -4.62
CA ALA A 867 25.40 6.31 -5.65
C ALA A 867 24.47 7.48 -6.05
N ASN A 868 25.07 8.57 -6.47
CA ASN A 868 24.38 9.81 -6.87
C ASN A 868 23.60 10.49 -5.74
N THR A 869 23.93 10.20 -4.47
CA THR A 869 23.39 10.88 -3.30
C THR A 869 24.49 11.37 -2.38
N THR A 870 24.13 12.20 -1.41
CA THR A 870 24.99 12.65 -0.32
C THR A 870 24.30 12.43 1.00
N ALA A 871 25.07 12.39 2.09
CA ALA A 871 24.51 12.29 3.44
C ALA A 871 25.15 13.26 4.42
N GLU A 872 24.31 13.87 5.26
CA GLU A 872 24.69 14.44 6.55
C GLU A 872 24.66 13.29 7.59
N VAL A 873 25.80 12.96 8.14
CA VAL A 873 25.92 11.91 9.15
C VAL A 873 26.15 12.57 10.51
N CYS A 874 25.18 12.44 11.39
CA CYS A 874 25.19 13.01 12.73
C CYS A 874 25.75 11.98 13.71
N ILE A 875 27.03 12.07 14.00
CA ILE A 875 27.75 11.14 14.88
C ILE A 875 27.50 11.55 16.34
N PRO A 876 26.91 10.69 17.19
CA PRO A 876 26.64 11.00 18.58
C PRO A 876 27.91 11.30 19.37
N GLN A 877 27.85 12.19 20.38
CA GLN A 877 28.94 12.58 21.22
C GLN A 877 28.69 12.20 22.69
N GLN A 878 29.75 11.95 23.43
CA GLN A 878 29.76 11.60 24.85
C GLN A 878 29.18 12.76 25.67
N GLY A 879 28.58 13.51 25.71
CA GLY A 879 27.97 14.62 26.49
C GLY A 879 26.60 14.99 25.95
N GLY A 880 26.17 14.27 24.91
CA GLY A 880 25.01 14.58 24.14
C GLY A 880 25.32 15.48 22.93
N GLY A 881 24.38 15.60 22.01
CA GLY A 881 24.58 16.29 20.73
C GLY A 881 25.26 15.42 19.67
N TYR A 882 25.63 16.06 18.56
CA TYR A 882 26.17 15.38 17.37
C TYR A 882 27.27 16.19 16.72
N VAL A 883 28.26 15.49 16.17
CA VAL A 883 29.15 16.06 15.16
C VAL A 883 28.59 15.70 13.80
N ILE A 884 28.35 16.69 12.94
CA ILE A 884 27.84 16.49 11.60
C ILE A 884 29.02 16.35 10.65
N GLN A 885 29.05 15.26 9.90
CA GLN A 885 30.01 15.04 8.82
C GLN A 885 29.25 14.77 7.51
N HIS A 886 29.84 15.21 6.39
CA HIS A 886 29.27 15.04 5.07
C HIS A 886 29.97 13.89 4.33
N TYR A 887 29.17 12.96 3.79
CA TYR A 887 29.65 11.80 3.06
C TYR A 887 29.01 11.77 1.67
N GLY A 888 29.78 11.31 0.69
CA GLY A 888 29.25 10.87 -0.59
C GLY A 888 28.79 9.40 -0.52
N SER A 889 28.49 8.84 -1.68
CA SER A 889 28.09 7.42 -1.78
C SER A 889 29.20 6.48 -1.31
N GLY A 890 28.82 5.34 -0.73
CA GLY A 890 29.76 4.32 -0.23
C GLY A 890 29.29 3.66 1.05
N THR A 891 30.04 2.70 1.53
CA THR A 891 29.84 2.06 2.84
C THR A 891 30.95 2.52 3.78
N TYR A 892 30.58 2.94 4.97
CA TYR A 892 31.46 3.56 5.95
C TYR A 892 31.24 2.94 7.33
N GLU A 893 32.28 2.99 8.14
CA GLU A 893 32.22 2.61 9.55
C GLU A 893 32.74 3.76 10.41
N VAL A 894 32.01 4.05 11.48
CA VAL A 894 32.42 5.03 12.49
C VAL A 894 32.31 4.42 13.89
N THR A 895 33.15 4.87 14.76
CA THR A 895 33.12 4.52 16.18
C THR A 895 33.01 5.81 16.98
N ALA A 896 32.11 5.85 17.95
CA ALA A 896 31.91 7.03 18.81
C ALA A 896 31.68 6.63 20.26
N GLN A 897 32.05 7.49 21.17
CA GLN A 897 31.61 7.34 22.55
C GLN A 897 30.20 7.93 22.72
N VAL A 898 29.32 7.15 23.34
CA VAL A 898 27.96 7.54 23.69
C VAL A 898 27.79 7.45 25.20
N ARG A 899 26.72 8.00 25.75
CA ARG A 899 26.46 7.95 27.21
C ARG A 899 26.37 6.52 27.73
#